data_047983795e79d22461c854ead13be389
#
_entry.id   047983795e79d22461c854ead13be389
#
_cell.length_a   1.000
_cell.length_b   1.000
_cell.length_c   1.000
_cell.angle_alpha   90.00
_cell.angle_beta   90.00
_cell.angle_gamma   90.00
#
_symmetry.space_group_name_H-M   'P 1'
#
loop_
_entity.id
_entity.type
_entity.pdbx_description
1 polymer ?
#
loop_
_entity_poly.entity_id
_entity_poly.type
_entity_poly.pdbx_seq_one_letter_code
_entity_poly.pdbx_strand_id
1 'polypeptide(L)'
;PTNFALAVGPDIEYAVVPAGPAGTPDATVLREAADGAGAPPEVLGAEYLIAIDLVGNYAKELGYASAEEARAAVSRTVRGAELEGVSYDRLFDYYADVEEWGLEQAWRILVADYVTTEDGTGIVHQAPAYGEEDQRVCEAAGIPVILSLDDAGRFLPEVSDVAGQLWSDANKPLTQLLKAEGRLLRQASYEHSYPHCWRCRNPLIYKAVSSWFIRVPEFRDRMGELNQEITWVPENVKDGQFGKWVAGARDWSVSRNRYFGSPIPVWKSDDPAYPRTDVYGSLAELERDFGRLPLNAAGEPDLHRPYIDELTRPNPDDPTGRSTMRRIPDVLDVWFDSGSMPFAQVHYPFENREWFDTHHPADFIVEYIGQTRGWFYVMHVLSTALFDRPAYRNVVSHGIVLGSDGQKMSKSLRNYPDVNEVFDRDGSDAMRWFLMSSSVLRGGNLVVTEEGIREGVRQLMLPLWSTWYFFSLYANTAREGGYEASRSTASTDVLDRYLLAKLRDLVEAVTTDLEAFDSPLAAQKLRDFGDVLTNWYVRRSRDRFWTGVEADDSGAEAFDTLYTVLETLTRLTAPLLPLVSERVWKDLTGGRSVHLADWPDAEEFPADAELVAAMDAVREITGVALALRKQAGRRVRLPLAKLTVVTADAAALAPFEGILRDELNVKAVEIVALAADSAEAFGIEKRLTVNARAAGPRLGKQVQQAIQAARNGDWSVAADGVVAGGIALEAGEYELVLEAGGSADGETALGLLADGGFVMLDTAVTAELEAEGVARDLVRAVQDARKAAGLEVGDRIRLELRLDDAGAAAAERHLELIAGETLATAVELLPLPADSAAKPLAGGTVVEIEVTRA
;
A
#
# COMPACT_ATOMS: atom_id res chain seq x y z
N PRO A 1 22.87 -4.92 40.53
CA PRO A 1 23.21 -6.09 41.38
C PRO A 1 24.07 -7.15 40.67
N THR A 2 23.83 -7.40 39.36
CA THR A 2 24.48 -8.44 38.55
C THR A 2 25.49 -7.89 37.55
N ASN A 3 26.28 -6.90 37.96
CA ASN A 3 27.42 -6.48 37.19
C ASN A 3 28.53 -7.51 37.39
N PHE A 4 28.78 -8.38 36.43
CA PHE A 4 29.78 -9.44 36.53
C PHE A 4 30.99 -9.18 35.63
N ALA A 5 30.92 -8.22 34.69
CA ALA A 5 32.04 -7.75 33.91
C ALA A 5 31.81 -6.31 33.43
N LEU A 6 32.86 -5.73 32.88
CA LEU A 6 32.83 -4.48 32.12
C LEU A 6 33.28 -4.80 30.69
N ALA A 7 32.73 -4.14 29.68
CA ALA A 7 33.15 -4.25 28.29
C ALA A 7 33.72 -2.94 27.78
N VAL A 8 34.82 -3.04 27.01
CA VAL A 8 35.47 -1.92 26.31
C VAL A 8 35.61 -2.22 24.82
N GLY A 9 35.61 -1.20 23.99
CA GLY A 9 35.86 -1.37 22.55
C GLY A 9 37.35 -1.55 22.28
N PRO A 10 37.78 -2.54 21.48
CA PRO A 10 39.18 -2.86 21.28
C PRO A 10 40.01 -1.67 20.75
N ASP A 11 39.42 -0.93 19.81
CA ASP A 11 40.11 0.19 19.14
C ASP A 11 39.82 1.55 19.77
N ILE A 12 38.98 1.60 20.80
CA ILE A 12 38.68 2.85 21.53
C ILE A 12 39.89 3.22 22.41
N GLU A 13 40.28 4.50 22.38
CA GLU A 13 41.28 5.05 23.24
C GLU A 13 40.65 5.56 24.53
N TYR A 14 41.12 5.08 25.67
CA TYR A 14 40.65 5.46 27.00
C TYR A 14 41.66 6.36 27.67
N ALA A 15 41.19 7.44 28.26
CA ALA A 15 41.99 8.39 29.00
C ALA A 15 41.92 8.10 30.51
N VAL A 16 43.05 8.14 31.17
CA VAL A 16 43.13 8.20 32.63
C VAL A 16 43.19 9.66 33.03
N VAL A 17 42.18 10.11 33.78
CA VAL A 17 42.02 11.50 34.18
C VAL A 17 42.01 11.57 35.70
N PRO A 18 42.95 12.30 36.35
CA PRO A 18 42.91 12.50 37.79
C PRO A 18 41.70 13.34 38.20
N ALA A 19 41.27 13.19 39.44
CA ALA A 19 40.27 14.08 40.01
C ALA A 19 40.82 15.52 40.03
N GLY A 20 40.02 16.48 39.62
CA GLY A 20 40.36 17.89 39.56
C GLY A 20 40.51 18.52 40.93
N PRO A 21 40.96 19.80 41.01
CA PRO A 21 41.24 20.50 42.26
C PRO A 21 39.99 20.60 43.15
N ALA A 22 40.14 20.33 44.43
CA ALA A 22 39.07 20.41 45.41
C ALA A 22 38.53 21.84 45.51
N GLY A 23 37.27 22.06 45.10
CA GLY A 23 36.63 23.37 45.23
C GLY A 23 35.56 23.68 44.21
N THR A 24 35.24 22.82 43.25
CA THR A 24 34.10 23.03 42.32
C THR A 24 32.75 22.63 42.94
N PRO A 25 31.65 23.31 42.63
CA PRO A 25 30.38 23.17 43.33
C PRO A 25 29.76 21.79 43.32
N ASP A 26 30.18 20.91 42.43
CA ASP A 26 29.59 19.55 42.29
C ASP A 26 30.45 18.40 42.83
N ALA A 27 31.65 18.70 43.30
CA ALA A 27 32.27 17.84 44.28
C ALA A 27 31.42 17.71 45.58
N THR A 28 30.33 18.47 45.65
CA THR A 28 29.35 18.39 46.74
C THR A 28 28.64 17.03 46.82
N VAL A 29 28.46 16.31 45.72
CA VAL A 29 27.82 14.97 45.77
C VAL A 29 28.74 13.98 46.45
N LEU A 30 30.01 14.05 46.15
CA LEU A 30 31.02 13.22 46.82
C LEU A 30 31.32 13.73 48.24
N ARG A 31 31.23 15.05 48.52
CA ARG A 31 31.40 15.67 49.85
C ARG A 31 30.21 15.48 50.78
N GLU A 32 28.96 15.58 50.30
CA GLU A 32 27.78 15.33 51.12
C GLU A 32 27.70 13.85 51.54
N ALA A 33 28.16 12.91 50.66
CA ALA A 33 28.33 11.51 51.03
C ALA A 33 29.47 11.32 52.05
N ALA A 34 30.56 12.11 51.95
CA ALA A 34 31.69 12.07 52.89
C ALA A 34 31.38 12.67 54.27
N ASP A 35 30.61 13.78 54.32
CA ASP A 35 30.25 14.44 55.58
C ASP A 35 29.18 13.69 56.38
N GLY A 36 28.41 12.78 55.76
CA GLY A 36 27.32 12.04 56.43
C GLY A 36 27.65 10.60 56.84
N ALA A 37 28.67 9.96 56.30
CA ALA A 37 28.93 8.54 56.50
C ALA A 37 30.42 8.13 56.63
N GLY A 38 31.31 9.08 56.89
CA GLY A 38 32.74 8.74 57.06
C GLY A 38 33.35 8.10 55.79
N ALA A 39 33.11 8.71 54.62
CA ALA A 39 33.77 8.26 53.39
C ALA A 39 35.31 8.34 53.52
N PRO A 40 36.04 7.37 53.03
CA PRO A 40 37.50 7.32 53.15
C PRO A 40 38.11 8.53 52.42
N PRO A 41 39.25 9.09 52.99
CA PRO A 41 39.94 10.25 52.43
C PRO A 41 40.54 10.01 51.01
N GLU A 42 40.35 8.90 50.46
CA GLU A 42 40.96 8.40 49.22
C GLU A 42 40.30 8.95 47.92
N VAL A 43 39.18 9.69 47.99
CA VAL A 43 38.54 10.29 46.81
C VAL A 43 39.34 11.49 46.27
N LEU A 44 40.17 12.13 47.12
CA LEU A 44 41.10 13.17 46.71
C LEU A 44 42.38 12.49 46.18
N GLY A 45 42.47 12.38 44.83
CA GLY A 45 43.59 11.73 44.14
C GLY A 45 43.17 10.50 43.31
N ALA A 46 41.88 10.21 43.25
CA ALA A 46 41.37 9.17 42.37
C ALA A 46 41.65 9.52 40.91
N GLU A 47 41.94 8.51 40.13
CA GLU A 47 42.00 8.58 38.66
C GLU A 47 40.77 7.88 38.05
N TYR A 48 40.25 8.47 36.98
CA TYR A 48 39.09 7.95 36.28
C TYR A 48 39.44 7.49 34.87
N LEU A 49 38.96 6.34 34.49
CA LEU A 49 39.11 5.78 33.14
C LEU A 49 37.83 6.06 32.32
N ILE A 50 37.93 6.83 31.24
CA ILE A 50 36.83 7.25 30.40
C ILE A 50 37.31 7.26 28.94
N ALA A 51 36.47 6.92 27.97
CA ALA A 51 36.84 7.06 26.57
C ALA A 51 37.27 8.52 26.28
N ILE A 52 38.37 8.70 25.58
CA ILE A 52 39.02 10.02 25.42
C ILE A 52 38.05 11.07 24.84
N ASP A 53 37.22 10.68 23.91
CA ASP A 53 36.25 11.55 23.29
C ASP A 53 35.20 12.08 24.28
N LEU A 54 34.92 11.32 25.32
CA LEU A 54 33.88 11.60 26.31
C LEU A 54 34.37 12.34 27.54
N VAL A 55 35.67 12.48 27.73
CA VAL A 55 36.26 13.13 28.90
C VAL A 55 35.67 14.52 29.15
N GLY A 56 35.51 15.32 28.10
CA GLY A 56 34.92 16.67 28.20
C GLY A 56 33.47 16.71 28.72
N ASN A 57 32.70 15.62 28.51
CA ASN A 57 31.30 15.51 28.96
C ASN A 57 31.19 15.32 30.48
N TYR A 58 32.26 14.95 31.13
CA TYR A 58 32.38 14.69 32.59
C TYR A 58 33.22 15.72 33.31
N ALA A 59 33.65 16.81 32.65
CA ALA A 59 34.55 17.80 33.23
C ALA A 59 34.06 18.29 34.60
N LYS A 60 32.81 18.57 34.76
CA LYS A 60 32.18 19.07 35.99
C LYS A 60 32.23 18.05 37.11
N GLU A 61 31.82 16.81 36.82
CA GLU A 61 31.82 15.71 37.78
C GLU A 61 33.26 15.31 38.21
N LEU A 62 34.21 15.46 37.28
CA LEU A 62 35.65 15.24 37.57
C LEU A 62 36.31 16.40 38.32
N GLY A 63 35.63 17.55 38.50
CA GLY A 63 36.11 18.68 39.23
C GLY A 63 36.90 19.69 38.41
N TYR A 64 36.68 19.78 37.12
CA TYR A 64 37.30 20.75 36.22
C TYR A 64 36.30 21.84 35.80
N ALA A 65 36.82 23.04 35.54
CA ALA A 65 35.98 24.21 35.18
C ALA A 65 35.51 24.13 33.73
N SER A 66 36.22 23.42 32.86
CA SER A 66 35.83 23.26 31.45
C SER A 66 36.18 21.89 30.83
N ALA A 67 35.58 21.56 29.71
CA ALA A 67 35.94 20.36 28.95
C ALA A 67 37.40 20.38 28.45
N GLU A 68 37.95 21.55 28.16
CA GLU A 68 39.33 21.72 27.72
C GLU A 68 40.30 21.43 28.86
N GLU A 69 40.00 21.91 30.06
CA GLU A 69 40.80 21.62 31.26
C GLU A 69 40.79 20.14 31.60
N ALA A 70 39.63 19.47 31.53
CA ALA A 70 39.53 18.03 31.77
C ALA A 70 40.34 17.22 30.75
N ARG A 71 40.29 17.60 29.47
CA ARG A 71 41.09 16.94 28.41
C ARG A 71 42.62 17.22 28.62
N ALA A 72 42.98 18.43 29.02
CA ALA A 72 44.39 18.77 29.28
C ALA A 72 44.95 18.05 30.49
N ALA A 73 44.11 17.60 31.41
CA ALA A 73 44.47 16.88 32.60
C ALA A 73 44.68 15.37 32.39
N VAL A 74 44.42 14.85 31.18
CA VAL A 74 44.66 13.43 30.86
C VAL A 74 46.11 13.07 31.18
N SER A 75 46.33 12.16 32.11
CA SER A 75 47.66 11.70 32.54
C SER A 75 48.29 10.67 31.61
N ARG A 76 47.49 9.81 31.06
CA ARG A 76 47.87 8.78 30.08
C ARG A 76 46.65 8.30 29.29
N THR A 77 46.90 7.65 28.15
CA THR A 77 45.89 6.94 27.39
C THR A 77 46.26 5.45 27.29
N VAL A 78 45.23 4.62 27.05
CA VAL A 78 45.38 3.18 26.88
C VAL A 78 44.34 2.72 25.89
N ARG A 79 44.65 1.80 25.00
CA ARG A 79 43.68 1.19 24.11
C ARG A 79 42.82 0.15 24.82
N GLY A 80 41.56 0.02 24.43
CA GLY A 80 40.69 -0.95 25.06
C GLY A 80 41.20 -2.39 25.00
N ALA A 81 41.82 -2.80 23.90
CA ALA A 81 42.46 -4.11 23.82
C ALA A 81 43.55 -4.36 24.90
N GLU A 82 44.18 -3.31 25.39
CA GLU A 82 45.21 -3.41 26.46
C GLU A 82 44.60 -3.55 27.87
N LEU A 83 43.30 -3.30 27.99
CA LEU A 83 42.55 -3.41 29.25
C LEU A 83 41.96 -4.80 29.46
N GLU A 84 42.05 -5.69 28.48
CA GLU A 84 41.47 -7.03 28.55
C GLU A 84 42.03 -7.80 29.79
N GLY A 85 41.15 -8.39 30.55
CA GLY A 85 41.46 -9.18 31.73
C GLY A 85 41.83 -8.39 32.99
N VAL A 86 41.86 -7.05 32.92
CA VAL A 86 42.06 -6.22 34.12
C VAL A 86 40.91 -6.44 35.09
N SER A 87 41.22 -6.81 36.36
CA SER A 87 40.21 -7.02 37.39
C SER A 87 39.84 -5.71 38.10
N TYR A 88 38.59 -5.64 38.56
CA TYR A 88 38.08 -4.52 39.35
C TYR A 88 37.29 -5.01 40.56
N ASP A 89 37.14 -4.16 41.58
CA ASP A 89 36.34 -4.48 42.75
C ASP A 89 34.86 -4.43 42.42
N ARG A 90 34.09 -5.44 42.83
CA ARG A 90 32.65 -5.52 42.63
C ARG A 90 31.90 -4.37 43.28
N LEU A 91 30.82 -3.93 42.66
CA LEU A 91 29.99 -2.83 43.18
C LEU A 91 29.17 -3.24 44.42
N PHE A 92 28.75 -4.50 44.48
CA PHE A 92 27.89 -5.04 45.53
C PHE A 92 28.45 -6.42 45.97
N ASP A 93 28.26 -6.76 47.22
CA ASP A 93 28.69 -8.07 47.76
C ASP A 93 27.65 -9.18 47.60
N TYR A 94 26.68 -8.97 46.71
CA TYR A 94 25.81 -10.07 46.27
C TYR A 94 26.63 -11.08 45.46
N TYR A 95 26.35 -12.35 45.61
CA TYR A 95 27.05 -13.43 44.88
C TYR A 95 28.59 -13.44 45.20
N ALA A 96 28.94 -13.13 46.46
CA ALA A 96 30.32 -13.01 46.85
C ALA A 96 31.09 -14.32 46.93
N ASP A 97 30.36 -15.43 47.11
CA ASP A 97 30.95 -16.76 47.09
C ASP A 97 31.17 -17.22 45.65
N VAL A 98 32.37 -16.98 45.13
CA VAL A 98 32.72 -17.24 43.73
C VAL A 98 32.68 -18.70 43.34
N GLU A 99 32.97 -19.62 44.30
CA GLU A 99 32.93 -21.07 44.06
C GLU A 99 31.49 -21.57 43.98
N GLU A 100 30.62 -21.10 44.87
CA GLU A 100 29.21 -21.43 44.88
C GLU A 100 28.51 -21.00 43.56
N TRP A 101 28.87 -19.81 43.04
CA TRP A 101 28.21 -19.22 41.89
C TRP A 101 28.97 -19.39 40.56
N GLY A 102 30.16 -20.02 40.56
CA GLY A 102 31.00 -20.20 39.37
C GLY A 102 31.52 -18.88 38.78
N LEU A 103 31.83 -17.90 39.66
CA LEU A 103 32.20 -16.53 39.27
C LEU A 103 33.70 -16.26 39.30
N GLU A 104 34.53 -17.29 39.14
CA GLU A 104 36.01 -17.17 39.19
C GLU A 104 36.56 -16.25 38.08
N GLN A 105 35.83 -16.10 36.98
CA GLN A 105 36.17 -15.23 35.84
C GLN A 105 35.46 -13.87 35.85
N ALA A 106 34.61 -13.62 36.84
CA ALA A 106 33.88 -12.35 36.94
C ALA A 106 34.77 -11.16 37.38
N TRP A 107 34.16 -9.97 37.31
CA TRP A 107 34.77 -8.68 37.69
C TRP A 107 36.07 -8.35 36.97
N ARG A 108 36.07 -8.63 35.66
CA ARG A 108 37.15 -8.28 34.72
C ARG A 108 36.63 -7.43 33.58
N ILE A 109 37.55 -6.68 32.97
CA ILE A 109 37.30 -5.97 31.74
C ILE A 109 37.41 -6.96 30.58
N LEU A 110 36.33 -7.02 29.74
CA LEU A 110 36.26 -7.81 28.53
C LEU A 110 36.31 -6.88 27.33
N VAL A 111 36.68 -7.39 26.16
CA VAL A 111 36.69 -6.65 24.90
C VAL A 111 35.48 -7.02 24.07
N ALA A 112 34.75 -6.02 23.56
CA ALA A 112 33.58 -6.23 22.76
C ALA A 112 33.44 -5.15 21.67
N ASP A 113 33.17 -5.59 20.40
CA ASP A 113 33.12 -4.72 19.23
C ASP A 113 31.90 -3.77 19.21
N TYR A 114 30.83 -4.06 19.97
CA TYR A 114 29.64 -3.26 20.02
C TYR A 114 29.76 -2.00 20.90
N VAL A 115 30.82 -1.86 21.67
CA VAL A 115 31.04 -0.68 22.54
C VAL A 115 31.32 0.55 21.67
N THR A 116 30.57 1.64 21.89
CA THR A 116 30.74 2.92 21.19
C THR A 116 31.07 4.07 22.13
N THR A 117 31.44 5.22 21.58
CA THR A 117 31.65 6.48 22.30
C THR A 117 30.52 7.49 22.07
N GLU A 118 29.35 7.05 21.65
CA GLU A 118 28.19 7.95 21.42
C GLU A 118 27.58 8.44 22.73
N ASP A 119 27.53 7.54 23.75
CA ASP A 119 26.94 7.81 25.05
C ASP A 119 27.77 7.20 26.21
N GLY A 120 27.45 7.64 27.44
CA GLY A 120 28.05 7.07 28.66
C GLY A 120 29.51 7.41 28.82
N THR A 121 30.32 6.44 29.27
CA THR A 121 31.77 6.55 29.55
C THR A 121 32.62 5.83 28.49
N GLY A 122 32.01 5.15 27.54
CA GLY A 122 32.68 4.21 26.63
C GLY A 122 33.05 2.88 27.31
N ILE A 123 32.63 2.65 28.56
CA ILE A 123 32.76 1.39 29.30
C ILE A 123 31.36 0.92 29.66
N VAL A 124 31.01 -0.28 29.24
CA VAL A 124 29.65 -0.85 29.38
C VAL A 124 29.67 -1.94 30.45
N HIS A 125 28.77 -1.84 31.44
CA HIS A 125 28.59 -2.91 32.40
C HIS A 125 27.97 -4.16 31.75
N GLN A 126 28.31 -5.33 32.28
CA GLN A 126 27.79 -6.60 31.73
C GLN A 126 26.95 -7.30 32.78
N ALA A 127 25.67 -7.57 32.38
CA ALA A 127 24.69 -8.34 33.17
C ALA A 127 24.14 -9.50 32.33
N PRO A 128 24.79 -10.65 32.29
CA PRO A 128 24.53 -11.73 31.33
C PRO A 128 23.10 -12.28 31.36
N ALA A 129 22.37 -12.09 32.46
CA ALA A 129 20.97 -12.53 32.56
C ALA A 129 19.98 -11.52 31.97
N TYR A 130 20.41 -10.28 31.60
CA TYR A 130 19.51 -9.17 31.26
C TYR A 130 19.89 -8.43 29.96
N GLY A 131 20.91 -8.89 29.24
CA GLY A 131 21.28 -8.42 27.92
C GLY A 131 21.78 -9.57 27.03
N GLU A 132 21.36 -9.62 25.77
CA GLU A 132 21.78 -10.67 24.82
C GLU A 132 23.27 -10.58 24.52
N GLU A 133 23.79 -9.38 24.31
CA GLU A 133 25.20 -9.15 24.03
C GLU A 133 26.05 -9.32 25.27
N ASP A 134 25.55 -8.91 26.43
CA ASP A 134 26.17 -9.14 27.73
C ASP A 134 26.33 -10.66 27.97
N GLN A 135 25.29 -11.43 27.71
CA GLN A 135 25.31 -12.89 27.84
C GLN A 135 26.36 -13.51 26.92
N ARG A 136 26.37 -13.15 25.64
CA ARG A 136 27.30 -13.68 24.64
C ARG A 136 28.78 -13.43 25.05
N VAL A 137 29.06 -12.18 25.45
CA VAL A 137 30.46 -11.80 25.85
C VAL A 137 30.88 -12.45 27.15
N CYS A 138 29.97 -12.51 28.15
CA CYS A 138 30.24 -13.15 29.44
C CYS A 138 30.39 -14.67 29.30
N GLU A 139 29.53 -15.36 28.54
CA GLU A 139 29.64 -16.82 28.32
C GLU A 139 30.96 -17.18 27.62
N ALA A 140 31.37 -16.40 26.61
CA ALA A 140 32.66 -16.60 25.94
C ALA A 140 33.86 -16.44 26.90
N ALA A 141 33.73 -15.61 27.95
CA ALA A 141 34.70 -15.43 28.99
C ALA A 141 34.57 -16.43 30.18
N GLY A 142 33.61 -17.36 30.09
CA GLY A 142 33.37 -18.35 31.16
C GLY A 142 32.61 -17.80 32.38
N ILE A 143 31.88 -16.69 32.23
CA ILE A 143 31.06 -16.09 33.28
C ILE A 143 29.62 -16.60 33.11
N PRO A 144 29.02 -17.27 34.10
CA PRO A 144 27.69 -17.88 33.97
C PRO A 144 26.54 -16.87 34.00
N VAL A 145 25.39 -17.28 33.52
CA VAL A 145 24.12 -16.54 33.61
C VAL A 145 23.51 -16.77 35.00
N ILE A 146 23.47 -15.74 35.83
CA ILE A 146 22.83 -15.79 37.14
C ILE A 146 21.59 -14.91 37.16
N LEU A 147 20.43 -15.51 37.43
CA LEU A 147 19.16 -14.82 37.55
C LEU A 147 19.06 -14.21 38.97
N SER A 148 18.85 -12.92 39.04
CA SER A 148 18.60 -12.19 40.30
C SER A 148 17.11 -11.85 40.53
N LEU A 149 16.25 -12.18 39.58
CA LEU A 149 14.81 -11.91 39.63
C LEU A 149 14.02 -13.21 39.51
N ASP A 150 12.94 -13.31 40.27
CA ASP A 150 11.93 -14.36 40.13
C ASP A 150 11.05 -14.17 38.86
N ASP A 151 10.06 -15.01 38.67
CA ASP A 151 9.14 -14.94 37.52
C ASP A 151 8.14 -13.76 37.60
N ALA A 152 7.98 -13.15 38.77
CA ALA A 152 7.19 -11.94 38.96
C ALA A 152 8.03 -10.66 38.78
N GLY A 153 9.31 -10.78 38.44
CA GLY A 153 10.25 -9.65 38.29
C GLY A 153 10.67 -9.03 39.61
N ARG A 154 10.66 -9.79 40.72
CA ARG A 154 11.10 -9.37 42.05
C ARG A 154 12.47 -9.91 42.36
N PHE A 155 13.29 -9.10 43.02
CA PHE A 155 14.61 -9.54 43.41
C PHE A 155 14.57 -10.71 44.38
N LEU A 156 15.45 -11.69 44.11
CA LEU A 156 15.66 -12.87 44.95
C LEU A 156 16.35 -12.50 46.27
N PRO A 157 16.28 -13.37 47.29
CA PRO A 157 16.89 -13.13 48.63
C PRO A 157 18.37 -12.80 48.59
N GLU A 158 19.13 -13.29 47.61
CA GLU A 158 20.54 -13.07 47.39
C GLU A 158 20.88 -11.57 47.21
N VAL A 159 19.90 -10.79 46.66
CA VAL A 159 20.03 -9.33 46.53
C VAL A 159 19.39 -8.69 47.76
N SER A 160 20.03 -8.86 48.92
CA SER A 160 19.49 -8.60 50.26
C SER A 160 18.90 -7.21 50.45
N ASP A 161 19.50 -6.17 49.90
CA ASP A 161 19.07 -4.77 50.11
C ASP A 161 17.71 -4.44 49.45
N VAL A 162 17.33 -5.20 48.44
CA VAL A 162 16.08 -5.00 47.71
C VAL A 162 15.28 -6.30 47.50
N ALA A 163 15.55 -7.31 48.30
CA ALA A 163 14.88 -8.62 48.24
C ALA A 163 13.33 -8.47 48.24
N GLY A 164 12.65 -9.15 47.31
CA GLY A 164 11.20 -9.09 47.16
C GLY A 164 10.67 -7.82 46.53
N GLN A 165 11.47 -6.78 46.28
CA GLN A 165 11.05 -5.58 45.55
C GLN A 165 10.97 -5.84 44.03
N LEU A 166 10.03 -5.17 43.38
CA LEU A 166 9.96 -5.19 41.90
C LEU A 166 11.20 -4.50 41.32
N TRP A 167 11.72 -4.99 40.21
CA TRP A 167 12.96 -4.49 39.60
C TRP A 167 12.93 -2.97 39.35
N SER A 168 11.77 -2.41 38.93
CA SER A 168 11.61 -0.97 38.71
C SER A 168 11.70 -0.14 39.99
N ASP A 169 11.15 -0.67 41.08
CA ASP A 169 11.09 0.01 42.39
C ASP A 169 12.46 -0.01 43.09
N ALA A 170 13.26 -1.04 42.84
CA ALA A 170 14.59 -1.23 43.38
C ALA A 170 15.65 -0.26 42.83
N ASN A 171 15.42 0.38 41.69
CA ASN A 171 16.38 1.32 41.08
C ASN A 171 16.75 2.48 42.00
N LYS A 172 15.74 3.05 42.68
CA LYS A 172 15.98 4.20 43.58
C LYS A 172 16.77 3.83 44.82
N PRO A 173 16.43 2.81 45.61
CA PRO A 173 17.22 2.38 46.77
C PRO A 173 18.64 1.95 46.39
N LEU A 174 18.84 1.21 45.28
CA LEU A 174 20.17 0.80 44.83
C LEU A 174 21.04 2.02 44.43
N THR A 175 20.46 3.00 43.76
CA THR A 175 21.14 4.26 43.44
C THR A 175 21.55 5.03 44.71
N GLN A 176 20.64 5.06 45.69
CA GLN A 176 20.94 5.71 46.99
C GLN A 176 22.05 5.01 47.75
N LEU A 177 22.10 3.66 47.68
CA LEU A 177 23.17 2.89 48.30
C LEU A 177 24.53 3.24 47.69
N LEU A 178 24.62 3.22 46.32
CA LEU A 178 25.86 3.60 45.63
C LEU A 178 26.27 5.04 45.92
N LYS A 179 25.30 5.94 46.06
CA LYS A 179 25.57 7.33 46.48
C LYS A 179 26.09 7.40 47.90
N ALA A 180 25.51 6.67 48.83
CA ALA A 180 25.95 6.65 50.24
C ALA A 180 27.37 6.06 50.40
N GLU A 181 27.74 5.08 49.57
CA GLU A 181 29.07 4.49 49.54
C GLU A 181 30.11 5.30 48.77
N GLY A 182 29.74 6.44 48.19
CA GLY A 182 30.64 7.28 47.38
C GLY A 182 31.05 6.68 46.05
N ARG A 183 30.30 5.69 45.55
CA ARG A 183 30.54 4.97 44.28
C ARG A 183 29.79 5.51 43.07
N LEU A 184 28.96 6.56 43.24
CA LEU A 184 28.17 7.19 42.18
C LEU A 184 28.85 8.49 41.75
N LEU A 185 29.40 8.53 40.54
CA LEU A 185 29.98 9.74 39.95
C LEU A 185 28.91 10.67 39.38
N ARG A 186 27.98 10.11 38.58
CA ARG A 186 26.93 10.90 37.92
C ARG A 186 25.65 10.09 37.84
N GLN A 187 24.52 10.80 38.04
CA GLN A 187 23.19 10.30 37.74
C GLN A 187 22.49 11.29 36.81
N ALA A 188 21.95 10.81 35.71
CA ALA A 188 21.16 11.61 34.75
C ALA A 188 19.93 10.84 34.32
N SER A 189 18.87 11.57 34.01
CA SER A 189 17.69 11.04 33.34
C SER A 189 17.77 11.42 31.86
N TYR A 190 17.40 10.53 30.98
CA TYR A 190 17.25 10.81 29.56
C TYR A 190 16.02 10.10 29.01
N GLU A 191 15.43 10.69 27.98
CA GLU A 191 14.27 10.13 27.33
C GLU A 191 14.70 9.23 26.16
N HIS A 192 14.21 8.00 26.14
CA HIS A 192 14.46 7.05 25.06
C HIS A 192 13.25 6.15 24.85
N SER A 193 13.19 5.50 23.68
CA SER A 193 12.19 4.46 23.41
C SER A 193 12.39 3.29 24.37
N TYR A 194 11.33 2.90 25.07
CA TYR A 194 11.34 1.76 25.96
C TYR A 194 10.21 0.77 25.63
N PRO A 195 10.47 -0.54 25.56
CA PRO A 195 9.45 -1.52 25.25
C PRO A 195 8.42 -1.66 26.37
N HIS A 196 7.14 -1.59 26.00
CA HIS A 196 6.02 -1.79 26.93
C HIS A 196 5.14 -2.93 26.46
N CYS A 197 4.52 -3.63 27.40
CA CYS A 197 3.54 -4.68 27.10
C CYS A 197 2.38 -4.10 26.30
N TRP A 198 2.11 -4.67 25.15
CA TRP A 198 0.99 -4.22 24.29
C TRP A 198 -0.38 -4.32 24.96
N ARG A 199 -0.52 -5.18 25.96
CA ARG A 199 -1.79 -5.45 26.65
C ARG A 199 -1.98 -4.59 27.90
N CYS A 200 -1.01 -4.63 28.85
CA CYS A 200 -1.15 -3.94 30.13
C CYS A 200 -0.36 -2.61 30.18
N ARG A 201 0.40 -2.28 29.15
CA ARG A 201 1.22 -1.06 29.03
C ARG A 201 2.33 -0.91 30.07
N ASN A 202 2.58 -1.93 30.89
CA ASN A 202 3.70 -1.91 31.80
C ASN A 202 5.04 -2.05 31.03
N PRO A 203 6.12 -1.44 31.55
CA PRO A 203 7.46 -1.60 30.98
C PRO A 203 7.89 -3.07 31.03
N LEU A 204 8.59 -3.52 29.99
CA LEU A 204 9.13 -4.85 29.88
C LEU A 204 10.55 -4.91 30.43
N ILE A 205 11.00 -6.09 30.83
CA ILE A 205 12.40 -6.36 31.17
C ILE A 205 12.93 -7.49 30.28
N TYR A 206 14.17 -7.35 29.82
CA TYR A 206 14.90 -8.46 29.24
C TYR A 206 15.36 -9.37 30.39
N LYS A 207 15.10 -10.67 30.28
CA LYS A 207 15.50 -11.68 31.24
C LYS A 207 15.81 -12.96 30.50
N ALA A 208 16.96 -13.57 30.77
CA ALA A 208 17.30 -14.89 30.26
C ALA A 208 16.29 -15.91 30.77
N VAL A 209 15.73 -16.71 29.86
CA VAL A 209 14.82 -17.81 30.17
C VAL A 209 15.24 -19.06 29.42
N SER A 210 15.06 -20.23 30.04
CA SER A 210 15.24 -21.49 29.32
C SER A 210 14.23 -21.61 28.19
N SER A 211 14.71 -21.88 26.99
CA SER A 211 13.87 -21.95 25.79
C SER A 211 14.30 -23.10 24.89
N TRP A 212 13.34 -23.58 24.09
CA TRP A 212 13.59 -24.50 22.99
C TRP A 212 13.68 -23.72 21.70
N PHE A 213 14.66 -24.08 20.87
CA PHE A 213 14.95 -23.34 19.63
C PHE A 213 14.94 -24.27 18.42
N ILE A 214 14.51 -23.74 17.29
CA ILE A 214 14.83 -24.30 15.98
C ILE A 214 16.06 -23.56 15.46
N ARG A 215 17.11 -24.30 15.09
CA ARG A 215 18.38 -23.74 14.58
C ARG A 215 18.24 -23.33 13.10
N VAL A 216 17.50 -22.25 12.86
CA VAL A 216 17.22 -21.74 11.52
C VAL A 216 18.50 -21.42 10.73
N PRO A 217 19.59 -20.90 11.31
CA PRO A 217 20.83 -20.66 10.60
C PRO A 217 21.41 -21.89 9.87
N GLU A 218 21.09 -23.11 10.30
CA GLU A 218 21.59 -24.34 9.65
C GLU A 218 21.02 -24.54 8.24
N PHE A 219 19.84 -24.00 7.95
CA PHE A 219 19.16 -24.14 6.64
C PHE A 219 18.68 -22.82 6.03
N ARG A 220 19.06 -21.66 6.59
CA ARG A 220 18.62 -20.34 6.08
C ARG A 220 19.06 -20.07 4.64
N ASP A 221 20.23 -20.57 4.23
CA ASP A 221 20.71 -20.39 2.86
C ASP A 221 19.78 -21.14 1.88
N ARG A 222 19.33 -22.34 2.27
CA ARG A 222 18.31 -23.08 1.53
C ARG A 222 16.97 -22.36 1.47
N MET A 223 16.57 -21.70 2.58
CA MET A 223 15.39 -20.84 2.56
C MET A 223 15.52 -19.70 1.53
N GLY A 224 16.71 -19.10 1.43
CA GLY A 224 17.02 -18.07 0.43
C GLY A 224 16.89 -18.58 -1.01
N GLU A 225 17.39 -19.78 -1.29
CA GLU A 225 17.24 -20.45 -2.59
C GLU A 225 15.78 -20.72 -2.94
N LEU A 226 15.03 -21.34 -2.03
CA LEU A 226 13.63 -21.64 -2.20
C LEU A 226 12.74 -20.41 -2.32
N ASN A 227 13.12 -19.28 -1.70
CA ASN A 227 12.45 -18.01 -1.90
C ASN A 227 12.49 -17.53 -3.36
N GLN A 228 13.51 -17.92 -4.14
CA GLN A 228 13.57 -17.54 -5.55
C GLN A 228 12.51 -18.24 -6.41
N GLU A 229 11.99 -19.38 -5.97
CA GLU A 229 10.90 -20.09 -6.61
C GLU A 229 9.52 -19.47 -6.38
N ILE A 230 9.42 -18.51 -5.43
CA ILE A 230 8.17 -17.85 -5.05
C ILE A 230 7.95 -16.60 -5.90
N THR A 231 6.74 -16.44 -6.43
CA THR A 231 6.31 -15.18 -7.07
C THR A 231 5.80 -14.21 -6.01
N TRP A 232 6.46 -13.06 -5.88
CA TRP A 232 6.07 -12.00 -4.94
C TRP A 232 5.42 -10.82 -5.66
N VAL A 233 4.32 -10.35 -5.11
CA VAL A 233 3.65 -9.12 -5.54
C VAL A 233 3.57 -8.17 -4.33
N PRO A 234 4.28 -7.02 -4.36
CA PRO A 234 5.22 -6.59 -5.39
C PRO A 234 6.57 -7.33 -5.34
N GLU A 235 7.21 -7.46 -6.48
CA GLU A 235 8.43 -8.27 -6.65
C GLU A 235 9.60 -7.82 -5.74
N ASN A 236 9.72 -6.52 -5.48
CA ASN A 236 10.79 -5.96 -4.66
C ASN A 236 10.79 -6.47 -3.20
N VAL A 237 9.71 -7.09 -2.72
CA VAL A 237 9.65 -7.72 -1.39
C VAL A 237 10.49 -8.99 -1.34
N LYS A 238 10.59 -9.74 -2.46
CA LYS A 238 11.34 -11.00 -2.57
C LYS A 238 12.76 -10.89 -2.03
N ASP A 239 13.56 -10.01 -2.61
CA ASP A 239 14.97 -9.81 -2.23
C ASP A 239 15.15 -8.63 -1.26
N GLY A 240 14.14 -7.78 -1.15
CA GLY A 240 14.12 -6.63 -0.25
C GLY A 240 13.84 -7.03 1.18
N GLN A 241 12.60 -6.81 1.62
CA GLN A 241 12.23 -6.96 3.03
C GLN A 241 12.27 -8.43 3.48
N PHE A 242 11.71 -9.35 2.68
CA PHE A 242 11.68 -10.77 3.04
C PHE A 242 13.05 -11.42 2.89
N GLY A 243 13.70 -11.26 1.73
CA GLY A 243 15.01 -11.87 1.46
C GLY A 243 16.09 -11.43 2.47
N LYS A 244 16.12 -10.14 2.80
CA LYS A 244 17.06 -9.63 3.83
C LYS A 244 16.74 -10.19 5.22
N TRP A 245 15.48 -10.40 5.55
CA TRP A 245 15.08 -11.02 6.82
C TRP A 245 15.51 -12.48 6.89
N VAL A 246 15.31 -13.24 5.81
CA VAL A 246 15.77 -14.64 5.70
C VAL A 246 17.28 -14.73 5.81
N ALA A 247 18.04 -13.88 5.10
CA ALA A 247 19.49 -13.87 5.14
C ALA A 247 20.07 -13.57 6.54
N GLY A 248 19.33 -12.77 7.33
CA GLY A 248 19.66 -12.45 8.72
C GLY A 248 18.98 -13.36 9.75
N ALA A 249 18.38 -14.48 9.33
CA ALA A 249 17.62 -15.35 10.24
C ALA A 249 18.48 -15.92 11.37
N ARG A 250 17.95 -15.85 12.58
CA ARG A 250 18.54 -16.36 13.81
C ARG A 250 17.77 -17.58 14.31
N ASP A 251 18.26 -18.20 15.37
CA ASP A 251 17.56 -19.27 16.07
C ASP A 251 16.16 -18.80 16.49
N TRP A 252 15.16 -19.60 16.21
CA TRP A 252 13.78 -19.32 16.55
C TRP A 252 13.40 -19.97 17.87
N SER A 253 13.18 -19.19 18.92
CA SER A 253 12.66 -19.66 20.19
C SER A 253 11.19 -20.06 20.03
N VAL A 254 10.91 -21.37 20.09
CA VAL A 254 9.57 -21.93 19.86
C VAL A 254 8.81 -22.27 21.14
N SER A 255 9.46 -22.18 22.32
CA SER A 255 8.79 -22.42 23.60
C SER A 255 8.22 -21.13 24.20
N ARG A 256 7.08 -21.25 24.90
CA ARG A 256 6.46 -20.18 25.66
C ARG A 256 6.07 -20.66 27.05
N ASN A 257 6.33 -19.82 28.04
CA ASN A 257 5.94 -20.04 29.42
C ASN A 257 4.49 -19.61 29.62
N ARG A 258 3.55 -20.45 29.17
CA ARG A 258 2.11 -20.23 29.27
C ARG A 258 1.41 -21.52 29.69
N TYR A 259 0.24 -21.38 30.32
CA TYR A 259 -0.53 -22.56 30.71
C TYR A 259 -1.22 -23.24 29.54
N PHE A 260 -1.94 -22.45 28.71
CA PHE A 260 -2.68 -22.96 27.57
C PHE A 260 -1.95 -22.70 26.24
N GLY A 261 -1.94 -23.71 25.38
CA GLY A 261 -1.33 -23.74 24.06
C GLY A 261 -1.02 -25.16 23.66
N SER A 262 -0.41 -25.36 22.47
CA SER A 262 0.08 -26.67 22.01
C SER A 262 1.28 -27.14 22.86
N PRO A 263 1.14 -28.16 23.70
CA PRO A 263 2.22 -28.61 24.58
C PRO A 263 3.39 -29.19 23.81
N ILE A 264 4.61 -28.83 24.19
CA ILE A 264 5.82 -29.42 23.60
C ILE A 264 5.91 -30.86 24.04
N PRO A 265 6.01 -31.87 23.12
CA PRO A 265 5.94 -33.27 23.42
C PRO A 265 7.32 -33.83 23.88
N VAL A 266 7.92 -33.21 24.89
CA VAL A 266 9.24 -33.58 25.41
C VAL A 266 9.13 -33.94 26.88
N TRP A 267 9.64 -35.10 27.25
CA TRP A 267 9.77 -35.57 28.64
C TRP A 267 11.21 -35.59 29.05
N LYS A 268 11.50 -35.08 30.24
CA LYS A 268 12.82 -35.08 30.84
C LYS A 268 12.82 -35.80 32.18
N SER A 269 13.94 -36.42 32.51
CA SER A 269 14.20 -36.94 33.85
C SER A 269 14.20 -35.78 34.87
N ASP A 270 13.54 -36.00 36.00
CA ASP A 270 13.54 -35.07 37.13
C ASP A 270 14.79 -35.19 38.02
N ASP A 271 15.70 -36.18 37.75
CA ASP A 271 16.97 -36.35 38.44
C ASP A 271 18.17 -36.05 37.51
N PRO A 272 18.95 -35.00 37.79
CA PRO A 272 20.17 -34.68 37.04
C PRO A 272 21.24 -35.78 37.04
N ALA A 273 21.21 -36.66 38.00
CA ALA A 273 22.18 -37.79 38.07
C ALA A 273 21.89 -38.86 36.99
N TYR A 274 20.65 -38.90 36.50
CA TYR A 274 20.22 -39.82 35.43
C TYR A 274 19.53 -39.02 34.31
N PRO A 275 20.29 -38.19 33.56
CA PRO A 275 19.72 -37.30 32.55
C PRO A 275 19.17 -38.11 31.38
N ARG A 276 17.89 -37.85 31.04
CA ARG A 276 17.24 -38.43 29.88
C ARG A 276 16.23 -37.45 29.29
N THR A 277 16.16 -37.39 27.96
CA THR A 277 15.18 -36.59 27.22
C THR A 277 14.55 -37.46 26.16
N ASP A 278 13.22 -37.63 26.21
CA ASP A 278 12.43 -38.33 25.20
C ASP A 278 11.52 -37.34 24.47
N VAL A 279 11.42 -37.51 23.15
CA VAL A 279 10.58 -36.68 22.26
C VAL A 279 9.55 -37.62 21.60
N TYR A 280 8.28 -37.28 21.66
CA TYR A 280 7.20 -38.09 21.08
C TYR A 280 6.64 -37.43 19.83
N GLY A 281 6.64 -38.19 18.73
CA GLY A 281 6.17 -37.77 17.41
C GLY A 281 4.76 -38.27 17.07
N SER A 282 4.16 -39.14 17.89
CA SER A 282 2.84 -39.70 17.60
C SER A 282 2.08 -40.10 18.84
N LEU A 283 0.73 -40.22 18.74
CA LEU A 283 -0.14 -40.76 19.77
C LEU A 283 0.20 -42.23 20.07
N ALA A 284 0.56 -43.01 19.05
CA ALA A 284 0.95 -44.41 19.22
C ALA A 284 2.22 -44.55 20.06
N GLU A 285 3.19 -43.67 19.94
CA GLU A 285 4.39 -43.66 20.80
C GLU A 285 4.04 -43.32 22.24
N LEU A 286 3.17 -42.33 22.46
CA LEU A 286 2.68 -41.98 23.79
C LEU A 286 1.96 -43.17 24.44
N GLU A 287 1.02 -43.80 23.73
CA GLU A 287 0.26 -44.93 24.25
C GLU A 287 1.17 -46.10 24.55
N ARG A 288 2.13 -46.41 23.70
CA ARG A 288 3.11 -47.49 23.91
C ARG A 288 3.92 -47.31 25.19
N ASP A 289 4.43 -46.10 25.43
CA ASP A 289 5.39 -45.84 26.51
C ASP A 289 4.70 -45.49 27.84
N PHE A 290 3.50 -44.89 27.82
CA PHE A 290 2.73 -44.54 29.01
C PHE A 290 1.55 -45.49 29.30
N GLY A 291 1.25 -46.41 28.38
CA GLY A 291 0.16 -47.39 28.53
C GLY A 291 -1.25 -46.78 28.39
N ARG A 292 -1.34 -45.50 28.11
CA ARG A 292 -2.59 -44.75 27.89
C ARG A 292 -2.36 -43.47 27.15
N LEU A 293 -3.39 -42.92 26.54
CA LEU A 293 -3.46 -41.54 26.10
C LEU A 293 -3.96 -40.62 27.22
N PRO A 294 -3.66 -39.31 27.18
CA PRO A 294 -4.26 -38.35 28.09
C PRO A 294 -5.73 -38.15 27.73
N LEU A 295 -6.61 -38.22 28.71
CA LEU A 295 -8.06 -38.11 28.50
C LEU A 295 -8.61 -36.90 29.24
N ASN A 296 -9.51 -36.15 28.59
CA ASN A 296 -10.27 -35.08 29.22
C ASN A 296 -11.40 -35.61 30.13
N ALA A 297 -12.14 -34.72 30.73
CA ALA A 297 -13.25 -35.07 31.63
C ALA A 297 -14.40 -35.84 30.94
N ALA A 298 -14.50 -35.77 29.62
CA ALA A 298 -15.45 -36.53 28.82
C ALA A 298 -14.92 -37.94 28.42
N GLY A 299 -13.67 -38.26 28.75
CA GLY A 299 -13.02 -39.52 28.40
C GLY A 299 -12.48 -39.54 26.96
N GLU A 300 -12.31 -38.41 26.33
CA GLU A 300 -11.76 -38.27 24.99
C GLU A 300 -10.28 -37.90 25.05
N PRO A 301 -9.45 -38.36 24.09
CA PRO A 301 -8.05 -37.98 24.02
C PRO A 301 -7.87 -36.46 23.91
N ASP A 302 -7.10 -35.88 24.83
CA ASP A 302 -6.83 -34.46 24.88
C ASP A 302 -5.36 -34.18 25.26
N LEU A 303 -4.60 -33.59 24.33
CA LEU A 303 -3.19 -33.28 24.52
C LEU A 303 -2.92 -31.97 25.25
N HIS A 304 -3.97 -31.19 25.58
CA HIS A 304 -3.80 -29.97 26.33
C HIS A 304 -3.45 -30.20 27.80
N ARG A 305 -2.88 -29.21 28.43
CA ARG A 305 -2.75 -29.16 29.89
C ARG A 305 -4.14 -29.00 30.54
N PRO A 306 -4.42 -29.68 31.66
CA PRO A 306 -3.47 -30.44 32.49
C PRO A 306 -3.29 -31.93 32.07
N TYR A 307 -4.10 -32.44 31.16
CA TYR A 307 -4.23 -33.89 30.89
C TYR A 307 -2.92 -34.54 30.44
N ILE A 308 -2.16 -33.87 29.55
CA ILE A 308 -0.88 -34.39 29.06
C ILE A 308 0.20 -34.40 30.15
N ASP A 309 0.13 -33.49 31.11
CA ASP A 309 1.12 -33.40 32.20
C ASP A 309 0.97 -34.56 33.21
N GLU A 310 -0.18 -35.25 33.19
CA GLU A 310 -0.41 -36.45 34.00
C GLU A 310 0.33 -37.68 33.46
N LEU A 311 0.80 -37.65 32.24
CA LEU A 311 1.59 -38.71 31.66
C LEU A 311 3.02 -38.69 32.22
N THR A 312 3.29 -39.53 33.19
CA THR A 312 4.58 -39.75 33.82
C THR A 312 4.95 -41.20 33.81
N ARG A 313 6.24 -41.53 33.78
CA ARG A 313 6.76 -42.89 33.86
C ARG A 313 8.11 -42.90 34.54
N PRO A 314 8.53 -44.05 35.11
CA PRO A 314 9.89 -44.19 35.63
C PRO A 314 10.95 -43.94 34.54
N ASN A 315 12.07 -43.35 34.91
CA ASN A 315 13.19 -43.21 33.99
C ASN A 315 13.88 -44.57 33.77
N PRO A 316 13.88 -45.08 32.52
CA PRO A 316 14.47 -46.41 32.26
C PRO A 316 16.00 -46.44 32.45
N ASP A 317 16.68 -45.30 32.47
CA ASP A 317 18.13 -45.20 32.65
C ASP A 317 18.54 -45.07 34.11
N ASP A 318 17.56 -44.97 35.05
CA ASP A 318 17.79 -44.94 36.48
C ASP A 318 17.64 -46.33 37.10
N PRO A 319 18.74 -47.01 37.47
CA PRO A 319 18.66 -48.31 38.11
C PRO A 319 18.11 -48.26 39.53
N THR A 320 18.03 -47.10 40.16
CA THR A 320 17.43 -46.91 41.49
C THR A 320 15.91 -46.83 41.45
N GLY A 321 15.33 -46.58 40.29
CA GLY A 321 13.90 -46.41 40.06
C GLY A 321 13.25 -45.19 40.75
N ARG A 322 14.07 -44.23 41.17
CA ARG A 322 13.58 -43.04 41.90
C ARG A 322 13.21 -41.89 40.96
N SER A 323 13.91 -41.73 39.84
CA SER A 323 13.68 -40.65 38.91
C SER A 323 12.48 -40.91 37.98
N THR A 324 11.78 -39.86 37.64
CA THR A 324 10.56 -39.89 36.87
C THR A 324 10.72 -39.06 35.62
N MET A 325 10.29 -39.57 34.48
CA MET A 325 10.15 -38.81 33.24
C MET A 325 8.90 -37.94 33.33
N ARG A 326 9.09 -36.62 33.24
CA ARG A 326 8.02 -35.61 33.26
C ARG A 326 8.08 -34.72 32.03
N ARG A 327 6.93 -34.37 31.51
CA ARG A 327 6.83 -33.40 30.39
C ARG A 327 7.35 -32.04 30.87
N ILE A 328 8.08 -31.33 30.00
CA ILE A 328 8.46 -29.93 30.23
C ILE A 328 7.20 -29.09 30.26
N PRO A 329 7.11 -28.04 31.11
CA PRO A 329 5.88 -27.27 31.28
C PRO A 329 5.54 -26.36 30.08
N ASP A 330 6.51 -26.12 29.21
CA ASP A 330 6.36 -25.18 28.10
C ASP A 330 5.33 -25.63 27.06
N VAL A 331 4.76 -24.63 26.36
CA VAL A 331 3.92 -24.79 25.18
C VAL A 331 4.60 -24.18 23.96
N LEU A 332 4.17 -24.56 22.76
CA LEU A 332 4.71 -24.00 21.52
C LEU A 332 4.25 -22.55 21.35
N ASP A 333 5.07 -21.78 20.65
CA ASP A 333 4.73 -20.48 20.15
C ASP A 333 3.54 -20.57 19.18
N VAL A 334 2.60 -19.65 19.30
CA VAL A 334 1.44 -19.56 18.38
C VAL A 334 1.87 -19.36 16.92
N TRP A 335 3.07 -18.83 16.69
CA TRP A 335 3.65 -18.78 15.36
C TRP A 335 4.07 -20.15 14.82
N PHE A 336 4.42 -21.09 15.70
CA PHE A 336 4.61 -22.48 15.32
C PHE A 336 3.29 -23.11 14.90
N ASP A 337 2.21 -22.90 15.68
CA ASP A 337 0.89 -23.39 15.36
C ASP A 337 0.44 -22.86 13.98
N SER A 338 0.55 -21.55 13.74
CA SER A 338 0.18 -20.93 12.45
C SER A 338 1.09 -21.35 11.29
N GLY A 339 2.38 -21.56 11.56
CA GLY A 339 3.35 -22.01 10.56
C GLY A 339 3.17 -23.48 10.18
N SER A 340 2.65 -24.30 11.09
CA SER A 340 2.37 -25.74 10.86
C SER A 340 1.06 -25.98 10.12
N MET A 341 0.21 -24.97 9.91
CA MET A 341 -1.12 -25.10 9.33
C MET A 341 -1.16 -25.95 8.05
N PRO A 342 -0.24 -25.81 7.07
CA PRO A 342 -0.33 -26.57 5.82
C PRO A 342 -0.40 -28.08 5.99
N PHE A 343 0.25 -28.62 6.99
CA PHE A 343 0.29 -30.06 7.26
C PHE A 343 -0.55 -30.47 8.49
N ALA A 344 -0.64 -29.61 9.50
CA ALA A 344 -1.40 -29.89 10.69
C ALA A 344 -2.92 -29.99 10.43
N GLN A 345 -3.47 -29.13 9.53
CA GLN A 345 -4.90 -29.14 9.21
C GLN A 345 -5.42 -30.46 8.64
N VAL A 346 -4.55 -31.26 8.05
CA VAL A 346 -4.89 -32.54 7.42
C VAL A 346 -4.32 -33.74 8.17
N HIS A 347 -3.73 -33.52 9.37
CA HIS A 347 -3.09 -34.52 10.21
C HIS A 347 -1.99 -35.31 9.46
N TYR A 348 -1.23 -34.61 8.60
CA TYR A 348 -0.07 -35.22 7.92
C TYR A 348 1.07 -35.49 8.94
N PRO A 349 1.83 -36.60 8.86
CA PRO A 349 1.82 -37.62 7.80
C PRO A 349 0.89 -38.83 8.05
N PHE A 350 0.08 -38.80 9.10
CA PHE A 350 -0.72 -39.96 9.53
C PHE A 350 -1.99 -40.14 8.70
N GLU A 351 -2.59 -39.04 8.25
CA GLU A 351 -3.79 -39.00 7.42
C GLU A 351 -3.56 -38.05 6.21
N ASN A 352 -4.42 -38.19 5.19
CA ASN A 352 -4.52 -37.27 4.04
C ASN A 352 -3.21 -36.94 3.30
N ARG A 353 -2.29 -37.93 3.24
CA ARG A 353 -0.98 -37.74 2.59
C ARG A 353 -1.09 -37.32 1.14
N GLU A 354 -1.95 -37.98 0.36
CA GLU A 354 -2.15 -37.68 -1.07
C GLU A 354 -2.69 -36.25 -1.28
N TRP A 355 -3.62 -35.83 -0.43
CA TRP A 355 -4.10 -34.44 -0.46
C TRP A 355 -2.97 -33.46 -0.19
N PHE A 356 -2.18 -33.68 0.85
CA PHE A 356 -1.05 -32.80 1.18
C PHE A 356 -0.03 -32.73 0.03
N ASP A 357 0.35 -33.86 -0.55
CA ASP A 357 1.35 -33.92 -1.62
C ASP A 357 0.91 -33.14 -2.88
N THR A 358 -0.40 -33.02 -3.12
CA THR A 358 -0.96 -32.27 -4.25
C THR A 358 -1.27 -30.81 -3.94
N HIS A 359 -1.42 -30.43 -2.66
CA HIS A 359 -1.80 -29.09 -2.23
C HIS A 359 -0.67 -28.31 -1.55
N HIS A 360 0.50 -28.88 -1.39
CA HIS A 360 1.66 -28.22 -0.83
C HIS A 360 2.85 -28.27 -1.82
N PRO A 361 3.42 -27.12 -2.21
CA PRO A 361 3.16 -25.73 -1.78
C PRO A 361 1.77 -25.24 -2.13
N ALA A 362 1.19 -24.37 -1.29
CA ALA A 362 -0.06 -23.69 -1.58
C ALA A 362 0.05 -22.82 -2.83
N ASP A 363 -1.03 -22.68 -3.61
CA ASP A 363 -0.99 -21.89 -4.83
C ASP A 363 -0.92 -20.39 -4.57
N PHE A 364 -1.55 -19.91 -3.48
CA PHE A 364 -1.69 -18.49 -3.20
C PHE A 364 -1.79 -18.19 -1.71
N ILE A 365 -1.14 -17.08 -1.29
CA ILE A 365 -1.28 -16.51 0.04
C ILE A 365 -1.28 -14.97 -0.04
N VAL A 366 -2.07 -14.31 0.80
CA VAL A 366 -2.14 -12.85 0.86
C VAL A 366 -2.21 -12.35 2.30
N GLU A 367 -1.38 -11.37 2.63
CA GLU A 367 -1.39 -10.64 3.89
C GLU A 367 -0.62 -9.32 3.77
N TYR A 368 -0.70 -8.46 4.80
CA TYR A 368 0.04 -7.20 4.81
C TYR A 368 1.56 -7.42 5.00
N ILE A 369 2.34 -6.45 4.56
CA ILE A 369 3.81 -6.47 4.52
C ILE A 369 4.48 -6.88 5.83
N GLY A 370 3.84 -6.66 6.99
CA GLY A 370 4.36 -7.07 8.29
C GLY A 370 4.55 -8.58 8.44
N GLN A 371 3.82 -9.38 7.65
CA GLN A 371 3.92 -10.84 7.68
C GLN A 371 5.19 -11.39 7.02
N THR A 372 5.99 -10.56 6.40
CA THR A 372 7.37 -10.91 6.00
C THR A 372 8.24 -11.30 7.19
N ARG A 373 7.87 -10.82 8.40
CA ARG A 373 8.50 -11.18 9.69
C ARG A 373 7.54 -11.94 10.61
N GLY A 374 6.48 -12.49 10.07
CA GLY A 374 5.45 -13.24 10.79
C GLY A 374 5.06 -14.50 10.04
N TRP A 375 3.80 -14.60 9.60
CA TRP A 375 3.23 -15.83 9.05
C TRP A 375 3.95 -16.33 7.78
N PHE A 376 4.28 -15.44 6.84
CA PHE A 376 5.05 -15.84 5.66
C PHE A 376 6.38 -16.49 6.03
N TYR A 377 7.09 -15.88 6.99
CA TYR A 377 8.39 -16.36 7.43
C TYR A 377 8.30 -17.72 8.15
N VAL A 378 7.40 -17.87 9.13
CA VAL A 378 7.33 -19.11 9.92
C VAL A 378 6.86 -20.31 9.10
N MET A 379 5.93 -20.09 8.14
CA MET A 379 5.54 -21.14 7.20
C MET A 379 6.71 -21.56 6.31
N HIS A 380 7.51 -20.60 5.83
CA HIS A 380 8.67 -20.87 5.00
C HIS A 380 9.77 -21.61 5.78
N VAL A 381 10.00 -21.22 7.05
CA VAL A 381 10.92 -21.94 7.96
C VAL A 381 10.51 -23.41 8.08
N LEU A 382 9.27 -23.68 8.47
CA LEU A 382 8.80 -25.05 8.70
C LEU A 382 8.76 -25.87 7.41
N SER A 383 8.33 -25.27 6.30
CA SER A 383 8.29 -25.95 5.02
C SER A 383 9.68 -26.30 4.49
N THR A 384 10.65 -25.40 4.63
CA THR A 384 12.04 -25.69 4.27
C THR A 384 12.62 -26.79 5.12
N ALA A 385 12.45 -26.71 6.46
CA ALA A 385 13.03 -27.66 7.38
C ALA A 385 12.47 -29.09 7.24
N LEU A 386 11.16 -29.22 6.98
CA LEU A 386 10.48 -30.49 6.95
C LEU A 386 10.36 -31.12 5.56
N PHE A 387 10.23 -30.28 4.51
CA PHE A 387 9.86 -30.74 3.17
C PHE A 387 10.82 -30.33 2.07
N ASP A 388 11.82 -29.50 2.35
CA ASP A 388 12.78 -28.95 1.40
C ASP A 388 12.12 -28.30 0.18
N ARG A 389 11.01 -27.54 0.41
CA ARG A 389 10.28 -26.81 -0.63
C ARG A 389 9.62 -25.56 -0.04
N PRO A 390 9.27 -24.56 -0.88
CA PRO A 390 8.57 -23.38 -0.39
C PRO A 390 7.19 -23.75 0.17
N ALA A 391 6.65 -22.95 1.08
CA ALA A 391 5.32 -23.17 1.64
C ALA A 391 4.18 -22.79 0.67
N TYR A 392 4.45 -21.89 -0.24
CA TYR A 392 3.50 -21.26 -1.19
C TYR A 392 4.22 -20.84 -2.46
N ARG A 393 3.47 -20.75 -3.57
CA ARG A 393 3.97 -20.40 -4.91
C ARG A 393 3.86 -18.91 -5.19
N ASN A 394 2.72 -18.29 -4.83
CA ASN A 394 2.40 -16.91 -5.10
C ASN A 394 2.03 -16.17 -3.81
N VAL A 395 2.61 -15.01 -3.60
CA VAL A 395 2.40 -14.17 -2.41
C VAL A 395 2.02 -12.76 -2.83
N VAL A 396 0.86 -12.31 -2.39
CA VAL A 396 0.53 -10.88 -2.42
C VAL A 396 0.81 -10.28 -1.05
N SER A 397 1.82 -9.42 -0.99
CA SER A 397 2.22 -8.71 0.24
C SER A 397 1.76 -7.26 0.15
N HIS A 398 0.56 -7.00 0.64
CA HIS A 398 -0.05 -5.68 0.53
C HIS A 398 0.50 -4.67 1.55
N GLY A 399 0.32 -3.39 1.27
CA GLY A 399 0.69 -2.28 2.16
C GLY A 399 -0.18 -2.19 3.41
N ILE A 400 0.04 -1.15 4.19
CA ILE A 400 -0.71 -0.94 5.44
C ILE A 400 -1.99 -0.16 5.14
N VAL A 401 -3.11 -0.65 5.68
CA VAL A 401 -4.38 0.06 5.66
C VAL A 401 -4.44 0.99 6.87
N LEU A 402 -4.61 2.28 6.60
CA LEU A 402 -4.58 3.37 7.58
C LEU A 402 -5.99 3.93 7.79
N GLY A 403 -6.26 4.42 8.97
CA GLY A 403 -7.46 5.19 9.26
C GLY A 403 -7.43 6.58 8.62
N SER A 404 -8.54 7.31 8.72
CA SER A 404 -8.67 8.67 8.18
C SER A 404 -7.68 9.68 8.78
N ASP A 405 -7.09 9.34 9.93
CA ASP A 405 -6.04 10.10 10.63
C ASP A 405 -4.63 9.77 10.14
N GLY A 406 -4.49 8.87 9.15
CA GLY A 406 -3.20 8.41 8.62
C GLY A 406 -2.44 7.45 9.55
N GLN A 407 -3.02 7.05 10.68
CA GLN A 407 -2.45 6.06 11.60
C GLN A 407 -2.92 4.65 11.25
N LYS A 408 -2.14 3.63 11.62
CA LYS A 408 -2.56 2.24 11.47
C LYS A 408 -3.93 2.03 12.13
N MET A 409 -4.86 1.41 11.42
CA MET A 409 -6.17 1.06 11.95
C MET A 409 -6.06 0.23 13.22
N SER A 410 -6.80 0.62 14.26
CA SER A 410 -6.81 -0.10 15.53
C SER A 410 -8.17 0.02 16.20
N LYS A 411 -8.62 -1.10 16.78
CA LYS A 411 -9.86 -1.15 17.57
C LYS A 411 -9.85 -0.17 18.75
N SER A 412 -8.66 0.08 19.32
CA SER A 412 -8.50 1.01 20.44
C SER A 412 -8.61 2.47 20.02
N LEU A 413 -8.17 2.82 18.81
CA LEU A 413 -8.23 4.18 18.27
C LEU A 413 -9.59 4.48 17.62
N ARG A 414 -10.33 3.46 17.18
CA ARG A 414 -11.60 3.61 16.42
C ARG A 414 -11.46 4.60 15.26
N ASN A 415 -10.33 4.53 14.57
CA ASN A 415 -9.95 5.47 13.51
C ASN A 415 -10.34 5.00 12.10
N TYR A 416 -11.36 4.17 12.00
CA TYR A 416 -11.91 3.69 10.74
C TYR A 416 -13.45 3.63 10.82
N PRO A 417 -14.17 3.77 9.70
CA PRO A 417 -15.61 3.64 9.67
C PRO A 417 -16.06 2.23 10.07
N ASP A 418 -17.21 2.11 10.69
CA ASP A 418 -17.83 0.79 10.95
C ASP A 418 -18.14 0.11 9.62
N VAL A 419 -17.69 -1.13 9.47
CA VAL A 419 -17.82 -1.89 8.22
C VAL A 419 -19.27 -2.14 7.85
N ASN A 420 -20.14 -2.42 8.85
CA ASN A 420 -21.56 -2.68 8.60
C ASN A 420 -22.28 -1.39 8.16
N GLU A 421 -21.95 -0.24 8.79
CA GLU A 421 -22.51 1.05 8.35
C GLU A 421 -22.13 1.37 6.90
N VAL A 422 -20.89 1.06 6.49
CA VAL A 422 -20.45 1.24 5.11
C VAL A 422 -21.20 0.28 4.17
N PHE A 423 -21.37 -0.98 4.57
CA PHE A 423 -22.08 -1.96 3.76
C PHE A 423 -23.57 -1.59 3.58
N ASP A 424 -24.21 -1.14 4.62
CA ASP A 424 -25.63 -0.74 4.57
C ASP A 424 -25.83 0.51 3.71
N ARG A 425 -24.89 1.44 3.72
CA ARG A 425 -25.00 2.71 3.02
C ARG A 425 -24.50 2.67 1.57
N ASP A 426 -23.31 2.12 1.35
CA ASP A 426 -22.59 2.19 0.09
C ASP A 426 -22.49 0.82 -0.62
N GLY A 427 -22.75 -0.27 0.09
CA GLY A 427 -22.64 -1.65 -0.40
C GLY A 427 -21.24 -2.25 -0.26
N SER A 428 -21.18 -3.57 -0.13
CA SER A 428 -19.90 -4.29 0.01
C SER A 428 -19.05 -4.23 -1.27
N ASP A 429 -19.66 -4.20 -2.44
CA ASP A 429 -18.95 -4.05 -3.72
C ASP A 429 -18.22 -2.71 -3.81
N ALA A 430 -18.75 -1.63 -3.22
CA ALA A 430 -18.06 -0.35 -3.15
C ALA A 430 -16.75 -0.45 -2.33
N MET A 431 -16.80 -1.11 -1.19
CA MET A 431 -15.62 -1.36 -0.36
C MET A 431 -14.63 -2.28 -1.09
N ARG A 432 -15.10 -3.36 -1.71
CA ARG A 432 -14.26 -4.28 -2.48
C ARG A 432 -13.53 -3.55 -3.61
N TRP A 433 -14.27 -2.78 -4.40
CA TRP A 433 -13.69 -1.99 -5.49
C TRP A 433 -12.64 -1.01 -4.99
N PHE A 434 -12.94 -0.26 -3.93
CA PHE A 434 -12.02 0.67 -3.33
C PHE A 434 -10.69 0.01 -2.90
N LEU A 435 -10.77 -1.15 -2.24
CA LEU A 435 -9.58 -1.90 -1.81
C LEU A 435 -8.83 -2.52 -2.99
N MET A 436 -9.54 -3.24 -3.87
CA MET A 436 -8.94 -4.02 -4.96
C MET A 436 -8.38 -3.15 -6.08
N SER A 437 -8.89 -1.91 -6.27
CA SER A 437 -8.38 -0.96 -7.26
C SER A 437 -7.29 -0.03 -6.74
N SER A 438 -6.93 -0.14 -5.45
CA SER A 438 -5.99 0.77 -4.81
C SER A 438 -4.54 0.30 -4.92
N SER A 439 -3.60 1.21 -4.71
CA SER A 439 -2.17 0.91 -4.67
C SER A 439 -1.74 0.03 -3.48
N VAL A 440 -2.65 -0.27 -2.54
CA VAL A 440 -2.34 -1.10 -1.37
C VAL A 440 -1.87 -2.49 -1.79
N LEU A 441 -2.44 -3.06 -2.84
CA LEU A 441 -2.04 -4.36 -3.38
C LEU A 441 -0.69 -4.35 -4.11
N ARG A 442 -0.12 -3.16 -4.36
CA ARG A 442 1.23 -2.95 -4.88
C ARG A 442 2.21 -2.50 -3.80
N GLY A 443 1.89 -2.74 -2.52
CA GLY A 443 2.74 -2.39 -1.37
C GLY A 443 2.64 -0.94 -0.89
N GLY A 444 1.82 -0.09 -1.52
CA GLY A 444 1.53 1.26 -1.04
C GLY A 444 0.61 1.27 0.18
N ASN A 445 0.70 2.28 1.03
CA ASN A 445 -0.27 2.44 2.12
C ASN A 445 -1.57 3.04 1.60
N LEU A 446 -2.71 2.64 2.18
CA LEU A 446 -4.03 3.12 1.83
C LEU A 446 -4.71 3.79 3.03
N VAL A 447 -5.07 5.05 2.88
CA VAL A 447 -5.94 5.74 3.84
C VAL A 447 -7.38 5.47 3.46
N VAL A 448 -8.15 4.84 4.36
CA VAL A 448 -9.56 4.54 4.14
C VAL A 448 -10.42 5.74 4.51
N THR A 449 -11.17 6.25 3.53
CA THR A 449 -12.13 7.32 3.71
C THR A 449 -13.48 6.93 3.11
N GLU A 450 -14.56 7.43 3.68
CA GLU A 450 -15.90 7.21 3.14
C GLU A 450 -16.07 7.80 1.74
N GLU A 451 -15.44 8.95 1.49
CA GLU A 451 -15.47 9.61 0.20
C GLU A 451 -14.77 8.75 -0.88
N GLY A 452 -13.61 8.18 -0.56
CA GLY A 452 -12.89 7.28 -1.46
C GLY A 452 -13.71 6.03 -1.82
N ILE A 453 -14.44 5.47 -0.86
CA ILE A 453 -15.33 4.31 -1.10
C ILE A 453 -16.47 4.72 -2.05
N ARG A 454 -17.13 5.87 -1.82
CA ARG A 454 -18.21 6.37 -2.70
C ARG A 454 -17.71 6.74 -4.09
N GLU A 455 -16.49 7.21 -4.22
CA GLU A 455 -15.90 7.48 -5.53
C GLU A 455 -15.76 6.20 -6.35
N GLY A 456 -15.44 5.08 -5.72
CA GLY A 456 -15.41 3.77 -6.37
C GLY A 456 -16.73 3.39 -7.03
N VAL A 457 -17.87 3.73 -6.42
CA VAL A 457 -19.20 3.50 -7.00
C VAL A 457 -19.37 4.26 -8.33
N ARG A 458 -18.90 5.50 -8.39
CA ARG A 458 -19.03 6.35 -9.58
C ARG A 458 -18.14 5.92 -10.73
N GLN A 459 -17.02 5.29 -10.43
CA GLN A 459 -15.99 4.97 -11.43
C GLN A 459 -16.40 3.87 -12.41
N LEU A 460 -17.12 2.83 -11.96
CA LEU A 460 -17.52 1.70 -12.80
C LEU A 460 -18.93 1.19 -12.50
N MET A 461 -19.32 1.10 -11.23
CA MET A 461 -20.60 0.49 -10.86
C MET A 461 -21.79 1.26 -11.46
N LEU A 462 -21.82 2.59 -11.31
CA LEU A 462 -22.87 3.43 -11.91
C LEU A 462 -22.84 3.44 -13.44
N PRO A 463 -21.68 3.56 -14.12
CA PRO A 463 -21.59 3.37 -15.57
C PRO A 463 -22.16 2.04 -16.05
N LEU A 464 -21.76 0.92 -15.44
CA LEU A 464 -22.26 -0.41 -15.80
C LEU A 464 -23.78 -0.52 -15.60
N TRP A 465 -24.26 -0.11 -14.41
CA TRP A 465 -25.68 -0.12 -14.09
C TRP A 465 -26.51 0.77 -15.02
N SER A 466 -26.03 1.98 -15.28
CA SER A 466 -26.73 2.92 -16.15
C SER A 466 -26.78 2.44 -17.59
N THR A 467 -25.74 1.78 -18.07
CA THR A 467 -25.70 1.21 -19.42
C THR A 467 -26.64 0.01 -19.53
N TRP A 468 -26.65 -0.88 -18.54
CA TRP A 468 -27.62 -1.97 -18.47
C TRP A 468 -29.09 -1.45 -18.41
N TYR A 469 -29.33 -0.42 -17.57
CA TYR A 469 -30.66 0.23 -17.49
C TYR A 469 -31.08 0.84 -18.83
N PHE A 470 -30.16 1.56 -19.47
CA PHE A 470 -30.37 2.11 -20.81
C PHE A 470 -30.71 1.01 -21.80
N PHE A 471 -29.91 -0.04 -21.87
CA PHE A 471 -30.19 -1.20 -22.73
C PHE A 471 -31.57 -1.78 -22.47
N SER A 472 -31.89 -2.08 -21.22
CA SER A 472 -33.18 -2.70 -20.85
C SER A 472 -34.38 -1.82 -21.21
N LEU A 473 -34.27 -0.48 -20.97
CA LEU A 473 -35.32 0.47 -21.29
C LEU A 473 -35.64 0.47 -22.78
N TYR A 474 -34.60 0.60 -23.60
CA TYR A 474 -34.81 0.71 -25.05
C TYR A 474 -35.10 -0.65 -25.71
N ALA A 475 -34.52 -1.74 -25.28
CA ALA A 475 -34.83 -3.07 -25.77
C ALA A 475 -36.33 -3.43 -25.56
N ASN A 476 -36.88 -3.09 -24.38
CA ASN A 476 -38.29 -3.32 -24.07
C ASN A 476 -39.25 -2.47 -24.90
N THR A 477 -38.79 -1.37 -25.47
CA THR A 477 -39.60 -0.43 -26.25
C THR A 477 -39.26 -0.42 -27.74
N ALA A 478 -38.27 -1.17 -28.20
CA ALA A 478 -37.75 -1.14 -29.55
C ALA A 478 -38.77 -1.58 -30.63
N ARG A 479 -39.72 -2.44 -30.25
CA ARG A 479 -40.87 -2.87 -31.08
C ARG A 479 -42.00 -3.39 -30.19
N GLU A 480 -43.16 -3.69 -30.76
CA GLU A 480 -44.27 -4.34 -30.05
C GLU A 480 -43.79 -5.71 -29.49
N GLY A 481 -43.85 -5.89 -28.19
CA GLY A 481 -43.34 -7.07 -27.46
C GLY A 481 -41.84 -7.01 -27.05
N GLY A 482 -41.16 -5.91 -27.33
CA GLY A 482 -39.73 -5.74 -27.01
C GLY A 482 -38.81 -6.42 -28.04
N TYR A 483 -37.49 -6.15 -27.89
CA TYR A 483 -36.43 -6.81 -28.66
C TYR A 483 -35.62 -7.73 -27.73
N GLU A 484 -35.55 -9.00 -28.09
CA GLU A 484 -34.72 -9.99 -27.42
C GLU A 484 -33.35 -10.03 -28.12
N ALA A 485 -32.37 -9.37 -27.50
CA ALA A 485 -31.04 -9.32 -28.06
C ALA A 485 -30.30 -10.65 -27.87
N SER A 486 -29.39 -10.94 -28.76
CA SER A 486 -28.54 -12.13 -28.73
C SER A 486 -27.07 -11.77 -28.78
N ARG A 487 -26.22 -12.68 -28.30
CA ARG A 487 -24.80 -12.51 -28.41
C ARG A 487 -24.37 -12.52 -29.89
N SER A 488 -23.72 -11.44 -30.32
CA SER A 488 -23.28 -11.30 -31.72
C SER A 488 -21.99 -10.46 -31.80
N THR A 489 -21.12 -10.85 -32.72
CA THR A 489 -19.91 -10.10 -33.09
C THR A 489 -19.88 -9.77 -34.58
N ALA A 490 -21.03 -9.89 -35.26
CA ALA A 490 -21.11 -9.82 -36.70
C ALA A 490 -21.51 -8.45 -37.26
N SER A 491 -21.66 -7.43 -36.38
CA SER A 491 -22.04 -6.08 -36.82
C SER A 491 -21.07 -5.49 -37.84
N THR A 492 -21.60 -4.76 -38.79
CA THR A 492 -20.85 -4.04 -39.82
C THR A 492 -20.67 -2.56 -39.49
N ASP A 493 -21.38 -2.04 -38.50
CA ASP A 493 -21.21 -0.67 -38.01
C ASP A 493 -19.82 -0.42 -37.40
N VAL A 494 -19.22 0.70 -37.75
CA VAL A 494 -17.85 1.00 -37.33
C VAL A 494 -17.71 1.18 -35.83
N LEU A 495 -18.73 1.69 -35.12
CA LEU A 495 -18.67 1.86 -33.67
C LEU A 495 -18.84 0.53 -32.96
N ASP A 496 -19.67 -0.36 -33.48
CA ASP A 496 -19.84 -1.72 -32.94
C ASP A 496 -18.54 -2.53 -33.11
N ARG A 497 -17.98 -2.50 -34.33
CA ARG A 497 -16.70 -3.16 -34.61
C ARG A 497 -15.56 -2.66 -33.69
N TYR A 498 -15.50 -1.33 -33.55
CA TYR A 498 -14.52 -0.73 -32.62
C TYR A 498 -14.73 -1.21 -31.17
N LEU A 499 -15.97 -1.18 -30.67
CA LEU A 499 -16.28 -1.59 -29.31
C LEU A 499 -15.98 -3.06 -29.06
N LEU A 500 -16.32 -3.94 -30.03
CA LEU A 500 -16.05 -5.38 -29.94
C LEU A 500 -14.53 -5.69 -30.00
N ALA A 501 -13.76 -5.00 -30.84
CA ALA A 501 -12.32 -5.14 -30.91
C ALA A 501 -11.65 -4.61 -29.62
N LYS A 502 -12.14 -3.49 -29.08
CA LYS A 502 -11.70 -2.94 -27.81
C LYS A 502 -12.02 -3.86 -26.62
N LEU A 503 -13.16 -4.58 -26.69
CA LEU A 503 -13.55 -5.60 -25.71
C LEU A 503 -12.58 -6.79 -25.74
N ARG A 504 -12.14 -7.22 -26.93
CA ARG A 504 -11.08 -8.22 -27.08
C ARG A 504 -9.84 -7.82 -26.31
N ASP A 505 -9.32 -6.60 -26.58
CA ASP A 505 -8.13 -6.07 -25.94
C ASP A 505 -8.30 -6.01 -24.40
N LEU A 506 -9.51 -5.65 -23.95
CA LEU A 506 -9.84 -5.61 -22.53
C LEU A 506 -9.78 -7.00 -21.90
N VAL A 507 -10.37 -8.02 -22.54
CA VAL A 507 -10.39 -9.41 -22.03
C VAL A 507 -8.95 -9.91 -21.89
N GLU A 508 -8.11 -9.76 -22.92
CA GLU A 508 -6.69 -10.16 -22.89
C GLU A 508 -5.94 -9.45 -21.76
N ALA A 509 -6.10 -8.14 -21.65
CA ALA A 509 -5.37 -7.33 -20.71
C ALA A 509 -5.80 -7.57 -19.24
N VAL A 510 -7.12 -7.70 -18.99
CA VAL A 510 -7.63 -8.00 -17.64
C VAL A 510 -7.26 -9.41 -17.21
N THR A 511 -7.28 -10.38 -18.13
CA THR A 511 -6.81 -11.74 -17.85
C THR A 511 -5.35 -11.74 -17.41
N THR A 512 -4.49 -11.08 -18.19
CA THR A 512 -3.06 -10.98 -17.90
C THR A 512 -2.81 -10.34 -16.53
N ASP A 513 -3.51 -9.24 -16.24
CA ASP A 513 -3.33 -8.52 -14.97
C ASP A 513 -3.80 -9.35 -13.76
N LEU A 514 -4.95 -10.01 -13.88
CA LEU A 514 -5.48 -10.83 -12.77
C LEU A 514 -4.65 -12.10 -12.56
N GLU A 515 -4.11 -12.71 -13.61
CA GLU A 515 -3.17 -13.83 -13.49
C GLU A 515 -1.85 -13.41 -12.84
N ALA A 516 -1.45 -12.15 -13.03
CA ALA A 516 -0.32 -11.54 -12.33
C ALA A 516 -0.66 -11.02 -10.92
N PHE A 517 -1.88 -11.23 -10.42
CA PHE A 517 -2.41 -10.68 -9.16
C PHE A 517 -2.41 -9.15 -9.09
N ASP A 518 -2.41 -8.45 -10.24
CA ASP A 518 -2.45 -6.99 -10.33
C ASP A 518 -3.88 -6.47 -10.54
N SER A 519 -4.74 -6.66 -9.55
CA SER A 519 -6.12 -6.17 -9.62
C SER A 519 -6.25 -4.64 -9.74
N PRO A 520 -5.33 -3.79 -9.23
CA PRO A 520 -5.37 -2.35 -9.50
C PRO A 520 -5.27 -2.01 -10.99
N LEU A 521 -4.41 -2.70 -11.74
CA LEU A 521 -4.26 -2.47 -13.18
C LEU A 521 -5.48 -2.97 -13.95
N ALA A 522 -5.97 -4.17 -13.62
CA ALA A 522 -7.22 -4.69 -14.17
C ALA A 522 -8.39 -3.73 -13.93
N ALA A 523 -8.53 -3.21 -12.71
CA ALA A 523 -9.56 -2.24 -12.34
C ALA A 523 -9.43 -0.93 -13.15
N GLN A 524 -8.22 -0.44 -13.41
CA GLN A 524 -8.00 0.72 -14.24
C GLN A 524 -8.49 0.50 -15.67
N LYS A 525 -8.13 -0.63 -16.29
CA LYS A 525 -8.54 -0.98 -17.65
C LYS A 525 -10.05 -1.12 -17.76
N LEU A 526 -10.71 -1.71 -16.76
CA LEU A 526 -12.18 -1.80 -16.69
C LEU A 526 -12.83 -0.41 -16.61
N ARG A 527 -12.28 0.53 -15.84
CA ARG A 527 -12.76 1.92 -15.79
C ARG A 527 -12.63 2.63 -17.13
N ASP A 528 -11.45 2.49 -17.74
CA ASP A 528 -11.14 3.13 -19.03
C ASP A 528 -12.09 2.61 -20.12
N PHE A 529 -12.38 1.31 -20.11
CA PHE A 529 -13.39 0.73 -21.02
C PHE A 529 -14.81 1.20 -20.67
N GLY A 530 -15.15 1.34 -19.39
CA GLY A 530 -16.43 1.90 -18.96
C GLY A 530 -16.67 3.31 -19.51
N ASP A 531 -15.62 4.13 -19.60
CA ASP A 531 -15.67 5.45 -20.26
C ASP A 531 -15.92 5.32 -21.77
N VAL A 532 -15.21 4.42 -22.45
CA VAL A 532 -15.44 4.12 -23.89
C VAL A 532 -16.88 3.70 -24.13
N LEU A 533 -17.39 2.80 -23.29
CA LEU A 533 -18.74 2.27 -23.42
C LEU A 533 -19.81 3.36 -23.24
N THR A 534 -19.72 4.15 -22.17
CA THR A 534 -20.77 5.10 -21.80
C THR A 534 -20.65 6.43 -22.53
N ASN A 535 -19.47 7.05 -22.48
CA ASN A 535 -19.23 8.41 -22.97
C ASN A 535 -18.90 8.48 -24.47
N TRP A 536 -18.57 7.33 -25.06
CA TRP A 536 -18.33 7.27 -26.50
C TRP A 536 -19.40 6.43 -27.22
N TYR A 537 -19.44 5.13 -27.00
CA TYR A 537 -20.31 4.23 -27.75
C TYR A 537 -21.81 4.50 -27.54
N VAL A 538 -22.30 4.39 -26.29
CA VAL A 538 -23.73 4.57 -25.99
C VAL A 538 -24.20 5.96 -26.37
N ARG A 539 -23.41 6.98 -26.07
CA ARG A 539 -23.78 8.36 -26.41
C ARG A 539 -23.90 8.58 -27.91
N ARG A 540 -23.00 8.03 -28.71
CA ARG A 540 -23.00 8.22 -30.14
C ARG A 540 -24.00 7.30 -30.87
N SER A 541 -24.29 6.14 -30.33
CA SER A 541 -25.22 5.19 -30.93
C SER A 541 -26.67 5.40 -30.51
N ARG A 542 -26.99 6.47 -29.76
CA ARG A 542 -28.32 6.72 -29.19
C ARG A 542 -29.42 6.66 -30.24
N ASP A 543 -29.22 7.25 -31.39
CA ASP A 543 -30.25 7.34 -32.45
C ASP A 543 -30.59 5.94 -32.97
N ARG A 544 -29.62 5.02 -33.03
CA ARG A 544 -29.86 3.63 -33.43
C ARG A 544 -30.75 2.88 -32.45
N PHE A 545 -30.64 3.19 -31.14
CA PHE A 545 -31.54 2.64 -30.13
C PHE A 545 -32.94 3.28 -30.14
N TRP A 546 -33.03 4.56 -30.50
CA TRP A 546 -34.28 5.31 -30.51
C TRP A 546 -35.15 5.00 -31.75
N THR A 547 -34.54 4.77 -32.90
CA THR A 547 -35.26 4.45 -34.12
C THR A 547 -35.85 3.05 -34.11
N GLY A 548 -35.41 2.20 -33.15
CA GLY A 548 -35.94 0.84 -32.99
C GLY A 548 -35.41 -0.11 -34.06
N VAL A 549 -35.99 -1.32 -34.08
CA VAL A 549 -35.54 -2.44 -34.93
C VAL A 549 -36.31 -2.53 -36.24
N GLU A 550 -37.34 -1.69 -36.46
CA GLU A 550 -38.23 -1.78 -37.64
C GLU A 550 -37.69 -1.05 -38.87
N ALA A 551 -36.75 -0.13 -38.71
CA ALA A 551 -36.33 0.76 -39.81
C ALA A 551 -35.17 0.19 -40.66
N ASP A 552 -34.22 -0.49 -40.02
CA ASP A 552 -33.09 -1.17 -40.66
C ASP A 552 -32.44 -2.16 -39.68
N ASP A 553 -31.50 -2.97 -40.16
CA ASP A 553 -30.77 -3.93 -39.33
C ASP A 553 -29.80 -3.24 -38.31
N SER A 554 -29.51 -1.95 -38.47
CA SER A 554 -28.55 -1.20 -37.66
C SER A 554 -28.96 -1.09 -36.18
N GLY A 555 -30.23 -0.94 -35.90
CA GLY A 555 -30.76 -0.97 -34.53
C GLY A 555 -30.61 -2.33 -33.89
N ALA A 556 -30.93 -3.42 -34.58
CA ALA A 556 -30.72 -4.79 -34.09
C ALA A 556 -29.23 -5.08 -33.80
N GLU A 557 -28.34 -4.69 -34.71
CA GLU A 557 -26.89 -4.83 -34.52
C GLU A 557 -26.42 -4.07 -33.27
N ALA A 558 -26.90 -2.86 -32.99
CA ALA A 558 -26.58 -2.07 -31.84
C ALA A 558 -27.00 -2.75 -30.51
N PHE A 559 -28.24 -3.30 -30.46
CA PHE A 559 -28.72 -4.04 -29.29
C PHE A 559 -27.91 -5.32 -29.05
N ASP A 560 -27.64 -6.11 -30.07
CA ASP A 560 -26.89 -7.35 -29.97
C ASP A 560 -25.45 -7.11 -29.57
N THR A 561 -24.84 -6.06 -30.10
CA THR A 561 -23.48 -5.61 -29.68
C THR A 561 -23.48 -5.20 -28.22
N LEU A 562 -24.42 -4.34 -27.80
CA LEU A 562 -24.46 -3.86 -26.41
C LEU A 562 -24.74 -4.99 -25.41
N TYR A 563 -25.64 -5.94 -25.80
CA TYR A 563 -25.88 -7.16 -25.03
C TYR A 563 -24.59 -7.96 -24.85
N THR A 564 -23.88 -8.23 -25.95
CA THR A 564 -22.61 -8.98 -25.96
C THR A 564 -21.59 -8.34 -25.03
N VAL A 565 -21.45 -7.02 -25.08
CA VAL A 565 -20.51 -6.26 -24.24
C VAL A 565 -20.91 -6.31 -22.78
N LEU A 566 -22.17 -6.08 -22.44
CA LEU A 566 -22.67 -6.11 -21.07
C LEU A 566 -22.52 -7.50 -20.44
N GLU A 567 -22.88 -8.55 -21.19
CA GLU A 567 -22.73 -9.94 -20.75
C GLU A 567 -21.27 -10.26 -20.42
N THR A 568 -20.34 -9.90 -21.31
CA THR A 568 -18.92 -10.11 -21.13
C THR A 568 -18.36 -9.28 -19.96
N LEU A 569 -18.77 -8.01 -19.84
CA LEU A 569 -18.33 -7.16 -18.73
C LEU A 569 -18.76 -7.71 -17.37
N THR A 570 -19.96 -8.31 -17.27
CA THR A 570 -20.38 -8.92 -16.00
C THR A 570 -19.48 -10.06 -15.59
N ARG A 571 -19.00 -10.87 -16.54
CA ARG A 571 -18.02 -11.95 -16.29
C ARG A 571 -16.66 -11.38 -15.87
N LEU A 572 -16.15 -10.37 -16.58
CA LEU A 572 -14.86 -9.72 -16.25
C LEU A 572 -14.88 -9.02 -14.90
N THR A 573 -15.99 -8.42 -14.51
CA THR A 573 -16.11 -7.66 -13.27
C THR A 573 -16.49 -8.52 -12.06
N ALA A 574 -17.00 -9.74 -12.27
CA ALA A 574 -17.48 -10.61 -11.19
C ALA A 574 -16.45 -10.86 -10.07
N PRO A 575 -15.15 -11.08 -10.33
CA PRO A 575 -14.18 -11.24 -9.25
C PRO A 575 -14.00 -10.00 -8.37
N LEU A 576 -14.21 -8.81 -8.93
CA LEU A 576 -14.01 -7.52 -8.23
C LEU A 576 -15.32 -6.97 -7.64
N LEU A 577 -16.43 -7.10 -8.37
CA LEU A 577 -17.77 -6.58 -8.08
C LEU A 577 -18.81 -7.72 -8.10
N PRO A 578 -18.72 -8.69 -7.19
CA PRO A 578 -19.51 -9.92 -7.28
C PRO A 578 -21.02 -9.71 -7.25
N LEU A 579 -21.53 -8.74 -6.49
CA LEU A 579 -22.95 -8.55 -6.28
C LEU A 579 -23.62 -7.76 -7.42
N VAL A 580 -22.97 -6.68 -7.86
CA VAL A 580 -23.45 -5.86 -8.99
C VAL A 580 -23.43 -6.68 -10.29
N SER A 581 -22.33 -7.40 -10.52
CA SER A 581 -22.19 -8.26 -11.71
C SER A 581 -23.26 -9.37 -11.74
N GLU A 582 -23.50 -10.02 -10.60
CA GLU A 582 -24.53 -11.05 -10.47
C GLU A 582 -25.93 -10.50 -10.75
N ARG A 583 -26.23 -9.30 -10.22
CA ARG A 583 -27.53 -8.68 -10.45
C ARG A 583 -27.77 -8.37 -11.94
N VAL A 584 -26.79 -7.69 -12.56
CA VAL A 584 -26.88 -7.36 -13.98
C VAL A 584 -26.95 -8.62 -14.84
N TRP A 585 -26.12 -9.63 -14.55
CA TRP A 585 -26.12 -10.91 -15.27
C TRP A 585 -27.48 -11.60 -15.26
N LYS A 586 -28.06 -11.76 -14.06
CA LYS A 586 -29.37 -12.43 -13.93
C LYS A 586 -30.48 -11.73 -14.69
N ASP A 587 -30.54 -10.43 -14.59
CA ASP A 587 -31.60 -9.66 -15.24
C ASP A 587 -31.36 -9.51 -16.73
N LEU A 588 -30.11 -9.58 -17.20
CA LEU A 588 -29.76 -9.50 -18.63
C LEU A 588 -29.91 -10.83 -19.34
N THR A 589 -29.45 -11.92 -18.74
CA THR A 589 -29.31 -13.22 -19.41
C THR A 589 -30.34 -14.25 -18.99
N GLY A 590 -30.97 -14.08 -17.81
CA GLY A 590 -31.80 -15.12 -17.18
C GLY A 590 -30.98 -16.32 -16.67
N GLY A 591 -29.66 -16.28 -16.76
CA GLY A 591 -28.74 -17.33 -16.33
C GLY A 591 -28.73 -17.52 -14.80
N ARG A 592 -28.32 -18.71 -14.35
CA ARG A 592 -28.32 -19.07 -12.93
C ARG A 592 -27.43 -18.16 -12.09
N SER A 593 -26.19 -17.94 -12.49
CA SER A 593 -25.24 -17.09 -11.80
C SER A 593 -24.03 -16.78 -12.70
N VAL A 594 -23.54 -15.53 -12.67
CA VAL A 594 -22.30 -15.15 -13.33
C VAL A 594 -21.08 -15.88 -12.75
N HIS A 595 -21.13 -16.22 -11.47
CA HIS A 595 -20.05 -16.95 -10.79
C HIS A 595 -19.94 -18.43 -11.18
N LEU A 596 -20.87 -18.94 -11.95
CA LEU A 596 -20.86 -20.28 -12.55
C LEU A 596 -20.58 -20.25 -14.06
N ALA A 597 -20.44 -19.04 -14.63
CA ALA A 597 -20.07 -18.87 -16.02
C ALA A 597 -18.55 -18.97 -16.19
N ASP A 598 -18.12 -19.44 -17.35
CA ASP A 598 -16.70 -19.49 -17.71
C ASP A 598 -16.13 -18.07 -17.91
N TRP A 599 -14.84 -17.91 -17.66
CA TRP A 599 -14.13 -16.71 -17.99
C TRP A 599 -14.18 -16.44 -19.50
N PRO A 600 -14.38 -15.20 -19.96
CA PRO A 600 -14.49 -14.93 -21.38
C PRO A 600 -13.15 -15.15 -22.11
N ASP A 601 -13.23 -15.73 -23.29
CA ASP A 601 -12.08 -15.90 -24.18
C ASP A 601 -12.01 -14.71 -25.15
N ALA A 602 -10.84 -14.08 -25.23
CA ALA A 602 -10.61 -12.96 -26.14
C ALA A 602 -10.78 -13.34 -27.61
N GLU A 603 -10.54 -14.59 -27.96
CA GLU A 603 -10.71 -15.07 -29.35
C GLU A 603 -12.18 -15.13 -29.81
N GLU A 604 -13.13 -15.02 -28.90
CA GLU A 604 -14.55 -14.89 -29.24
C GLU A 604 -14.89 -13.54 -29.91
N PHE A 605 -13.97 -12.56 -29.84
CA PHE A 605 -14.17 -11.22 -30.37
C PHE A 605 -13.22 -10.90 -31.53
N PRO A 606 -13.65 -10.02 -32.46
CA PRO A 606 -12.81 -9.67 -33.61
C PRO A 606 -11.57 -8.90 -33.18
N ALA A 607 -10.44 -9.20 -33.81
CA ALA A 607 -9.22 -8.41 -33.72
C ALA A 607 -9.22 -7.35 -34.84
N ASP A 608 -9.13 -6.07 -34.48
CA ASP A 608 -9.00 -4.96 -35.43
C ASP A 608 -8.16 -3.83 -34.83
N ALA A 609 -6.88 -4.10 -34.66
CA ALA A 609 -5.94 -3.17 -34.02
C ALA A 609 -5.82 -1.83 -34.76
N GLU A 610 -5.97 -1.83 -36.09
CA GLU A 610 -5.92 -0.60 -36.89
C GLU A 610 -7.14 0.29 -36.59
N LEU A 611 -8.35 -0.29 -36.52
CA LEU A 611 -9.55 0.42 -36.16
C LEU A 611 -9.51 0.95 -34.73
N VAL A 612 -9.00 0.11 -33.78
CA VAL A 612 -8.85 0.51 -32.38
C VAL A 612 -7.92 1.71 -32.27
N ALA A 613 -6.73 1.66 -32.90
CA ALA A 613 -5.77 2.75 -32.86
C ALA A 613 -6.32 4.04 -33.48
N ALA A 614 -6.98 3.93 -34.65
CA ALA A 614 -7.55 5.10 -35.33
C ALA A 614 -8.69 5.73 -34.52
N MET A 615 -9.59 4.93 -33.94
CA MET A 615 -10.70 5.46 -33.16
C MET A 615 -10.24 6.01 -31.79
N ASP A 616 -9.23 5.42 -31.17
CA ASP A 616 -8.63 5.95 -29.95
C ASP A 616 -7.96 7.31 -30.23
N ALA A 617 -7.28 7.48 -31.37
CA ALA A 617 -6.76 8.77 -31.82
C ALA A 617 -7.88 9.81 -32.06
N VAL A 618 -9.01 9.40 -32.66
CA VAL A 618 -10.20 10.27 -32.81
C VAL A 618 -10.71 10.74 -31.45
N ARG A 619 -10.76 9.85 -30.46
CA ARG A 619 -11.17 10.18 -29.09
C ARG A 619 -10.19 11.14 -28.41
N GLU A 620 -8.88 10.93 -28.58
CA GLU A 620 -7.83 11.85 -28.08
C GLU A 620 -8.00 13.24 -28.71
N ILE A 621 -8.09 13.33 -30.02
CA ILE A 621 -8.31 14.59 -30.76
C ILE A 621 -9.55 15.30 -30.24
N THR A 622 -10.63 14.55 -30.05
CA THR A 622 -11.89 15.09 -29.50
C THR A 622 -11.67 15.66 -28.09
N GLY A 623 -10.97 14.92 -27.23
CA GLY A 623 -10.65 15.36 -25.87
C GLY A 623 -9.84 16.64 -25.85
N VAL A 624 -8.77 16.72 -26.65
CA VAL A 624 -7.91 17.90 -26.78
C VAL A 624 -8.72 19.10 -27.29
N ALA A 625 -9.48 18.92 -28.36
CA ALA A 625 -10.27 20.00 -28.96
C ALA A 625 -11.39 20.52 -28.01
N LEU A 626 -12.03 19.66 -27.24
CA LEU A 626 -13.00 20.06 -26.21
C LEU A 626 -12.33 20.84 -25.06
N ALA A 627 -11.10 20.46 -24.68
CA ALA A 627 -10.33 21.21 -23.69
C ALA A 627 -9.98 22.62 -24.21
N LEU A 628 -9.60 22.74 -25.48
CA LEU A 628 -9.34 24.02 -26.14
C LEU A 628 -10.59 24.91 -26.19
N ARG A 629 -11.75 24.30 -26.53
CA ARG A 629 -13.05 25.00 -26.46
C ARG A 629 -13.31 25.58 -25.08
N LYS A 630 -13.10 24.76 -24.05
CA LYS A 630 -13.32 25.18 -22.66
C LYS A 630 -12.40 26.34 -22.25
N GLN A 631 -11.13 26.25 -22.62
CA GLN A 631 -10.15 27.31 -22.36
C GLN A 631 -10.51 28.62 -23.05
N ALA A 632 -11.02 28.54 -24.30
CA ALA A 632 -11.51 29.68 -25.08
C ALA A 632 -12.90 30.17 -24.61
N GLY A 633 -13.51 29.57 -23.60
CA GLY A 633 -14.85 29.93 -23.13
C GLY A 633 -15.98 29.63 -24.15
N ARG A 634 -15.74 28.69 -25.08
CA ARG A 634 -16.71 28.33 -26.14
C ARG A 634 -17.50 27.08 -25.70
N ARG A 635 -18.83 27.29 -25.53
CA ARG A 635 -19.73 26.13 -25.20
C ARG A 635 -19.82 25.15 -26.38
N VAL A 636 -19.98 23.86 -26.13
CA VAL A 636 -20.01 22.81 -27.19
C VAL A 636 -21.18 23.00 -28.18
N ARG A 637 -22.33 23.49 -27.74
CA ARG A 637 -23.50 23.76 -28.60
C ARG A 637 -23.35 24.94 -29.55
N LEU A 638 -22.37 25.80 -29.28
CA LEU A 638 -22.00 26.87 -30.21
C LEU A 638 -21.16 26.25 -31.35
N PRO A 639 -21.61 26.20 -32.59
CA PRO A 639 -20.78 25.67 -33.66
C PRO A 639 -19.57 26.58 -33.88
N LEU A 640 -18.45 25.99 -34.29
CA LEU A 640 -17.25 26.74 -34.71
C LEU A 640 -16.95 26.45 -36.18
N ALA A 641 -16.12 27.26 -36.75
CA ALA A 641 -15.90 27.20 -38.20
C ALA A 641 -15.09 25.98 -38.60
N LYS A 642 -13.94 25.73 -37.96
CA LYS A 642 -13.00 24.70 -38.44
C LYS A 642 -12.17 24.08 -37.34
N LEU A 643 -11.90 22.78 -37.47
CA LEU A 643 -10.83 22.06 -36.82
C LEU A 643 -9.78 21.65 -37.86
N THR A 644 -8.52 21.92 -37.63
CA THR A 644 -7.41 21.34 -38.40
C THR A 644 -6.63 20.38 -37.50
N VAL A 645 -6.44 19.14 -37.96
CA VAL A 645 -5.71 18.07 -37.26
C VAL A 645 -4.48 17.76 -38.09
N VAL A 646 -3.30 17.89 -37.49
CA VAL A 646 -2.03 17.51 -38.08
C VAL A 646 -1.49 16.31 -37.32
N THR A 647 -1.39 15.16 -37.95
CA THR A 647 -1.08 13.86 -37.32
C THR A 647 -0.27 12.97 -38.25
N ALA A 648 0.52 12.06 -37.69
CA ALA A 648 1.25 11.07 -38.46
C ALA A 648 0.33 10.12 -39.24
N ASP A 649 -0.83 9.79 -38.66
CA ASP A 649 -1.77 8.80 -39.18
C ASP A 649 -2.98 9.41 -39.93
N ALA A 650 -2.77 10.52 -40.62
CA ALA A 650 -3.82 11.27 -41.31
C ALA A 650 -4.72 10.38 -42.21
N ALA A 651 -4.11 9.42 -42.92
CA ALA A 651 -4.84 8.52 -43.81
C ALA A 651 -5.80 7.57 -43.06
N ALA A 652 -5.38 7.08 -41.89
CA ALA A 652 -6.20 6.22 -41.05
C ALA A 652 -7.37 6.97 -40.41
N LEU A 653 -7.20 8.28 -40.16
CA LEU A 653 -8.23 9.14 -39.53
C LEU A 653 -9.23 9.73 -40.53
N ALA A 654 -8.89 9.81 -41.82
CA ALA A 654 -9.76 10.39 -42.84
C ALA A 654 -11.19 9.81 -42.86
N PRO A 655 -11.44 8.51 -42.69
CA PRO A 655 -12.79 7.94 -42.62
C PRO A 655 -13.64 8.48 -41.48
N PHE A 656 -13.02 9.03 -40.44
CA PHE A 656 -13.68 9.50 -39.22
C PHE A 656 -13.86 11.01 -39.14
N GLU A 657 -13.61 11.75 -40.22
CA GLU A 657 -13.85 13.20 -40.31
C GLU A 657 -15.25 13.57 -39.84
N GLY A 658 -16.29 12.81 -40.27
CA GLY A 658 -17.65 13.04 -39.85
C GLY A 658 -17.86 12.92 -38.35
N ILE A 659 -17.18 11.95 -37.70
CA ILE A 659 -17.21 11.76 -36.24
C ILE A 659 -16.64 12.97 -35.52
N LEU A 660 -15.49 13.45 -35.95
CA LEU A 660 -14.85 14.62 -35.37
C LEU A 660 -15.70 15.88 -35.56
N ARG A 661 -16.27 16.07 -36.75
CA ARG A 661 -17.14 17.21 -37.04
C ARG A 661 -18.35 17.26 -36.11
N ASP A 662 -19.02 16.13 -35.94
CA ASP A 662 -20.23 16.04 -35.13
C ASP A 662 -19.93 16.17 -33.65
N GLU A 663 -18.89 15.49 -33.14
CA GLU A 663 -18.48 15.56 -31.72
C GLU A 663 -18.08 16.96 -31.28
N LEU A 664 -17.37 17.64 -32.14
CA LEU A 664 -16.86 18.97 -31.85
C LEU A 664 -17.78 20.10 -32.27
N ASN A 665 -18.90 19.76 -32.95
CA ASN A 665 -19.82 20.74 -33.51
C ASN A 665 -19.06 21.83 -34.30
N VAL A 666 -18.25 21.37 -35.27
CA VAL A 666 -17.53 22.26 -36.20
C VAL A 666 -18.08 22.08 -37.62
N LYS A 667 -17.97 23.12 -38.42
CA LYS A 667 -18.50 23.09 -39.81
C LYS A 667 -17.58 22.32 -40.77
N ALA A 668 -16.29 22.37 -40.53
CA ALA A 668 -15.29 21.68 -41.32
C ALA A 668 -14.21 21.04 -40.42
N VAL A 669 -13.70 19.89 -40.86
CA VAL A 669 -12.52 19.25 -40.31
C VAL A 669 -11.53 19.08 -41.44
N GLU A 670 -10.28 19.42 -41.22
CA GLU A 670 -9.18 19.18 -42.13
C GLU A 670 -8.15 18.30 -41.45
N ILE A 671 -7.83 17.15 -42.05
CA ILE A 671 -6.86 16.21 -41.54
C ILE A 671 -5.63 16.24 -42.46
N VAL A 672 -4.47 16.60 -41.92
CA VAL A 672 -3.24 16.84 -42.65
C VAL A 672 -2.15 15.91 -42.11
N ALA A 673 -1.38 15.33 -43.01
CA ALA A 673 -0.23 14.48 -42.61
C ALA A 673 0.86 15.33 -41.95
N LEU A 674 1.39 14.84 -40.82
CA LEU A 674 2.48 15.48 -40.10
C LEU A 674 3.77 15.39 -40.94
N ALA A 675 4.35 16.55 -41.24
CA ALA A 675 5.65 16.69 -41.87
C ALA A 675 6.64 17.44 -40.94
N ALA A 676 7.90 17.35 -41.21
CA ALA A 676 8.94 17.99 -40.37
C ALA A 676 8.78 19.51 -40.23
N ASP A 677 8.22 20.14 -41.26
CA ASP A 677 7.96 21.58 -41.35
C ASP A 677 6.50 21.98 -41.06
N SER A 678 5.66 21.03 -40.63
CA SER A 678 4.23 21.29 -40.41
C SER A 678 4.01 22.43 -39.41
N ALA A 679 4.74 22.45 -38.29
CA ALA A 679 4.59 23.53 -37.31
C ALA A 679 4.91 24.90 -37.91
N GLU A 680 5.99 25.02 -38.70
CA GLU A 680 6.39 26.25 -39.38
C GLU A 680 5.39 26.65 -40.50
N ALA A 681 4.90 25.67 -41.27
CA ALA A 681 3.90 25.86 -42.30
C ALA A 681 2.56 26.40 -41.77
N PHE A 682 2.20 26.06 -40.55
CA PHE A 682 1.01 26.57 -39.87
C PHE A 682 1.30 27.76 -38.93
N GLY A 683 2.55 28.31 -39.00
CA GLY A 683 2.94 29.48 -38.20
C GLY A 683 2.93 29.18 -36.68
N ILE A 684 3.29 27.98 -36.29
CA ILE A 684 3.28 27.54 -34.90
C ILE A 684 4.71 27.55 -34.35
N GLU A 685 4.91 28.23 -33.25
CA GLU A 685 6.16 28.19 -32.49
C GLU A 685 6.05 27.23 -31.32
N LYS A 686 7.10 26.39 -31.16
CA LYS A 686 7.22 25.50 -29.99
C LYS A 686 7.92 26.28 -28.88
N ARG A 687 7.34 26.27 -27.69
CA ARG A 687 7.93 26.89 -26.51
C ARG A 687 8.18 25.83 -25.45
N LEU A 688 9.43 25.82 -24.98
CA LEU A 688 9.83 24.92 -23.90
C LEU A 688 9.62 25.59 -22.53
N THR A 689 8.92 24.89 -21.64
CA THR A 689 8.82 25.27 -20.23
C THR A 689 9.49 24.18 -19.37
N VAL A 690 10.48 24.55 -18.55
CA VAL A 690 11.19 23.62 -17.66
C VAL A 690 10.45 23.55 -16.33
N ASN A 691 10.12 22.33 -15.90
CA ASN A 691 9.54 22.07 -14.58
C ASN A 691 10.66 22.02 -13.53
N ALA A 692 10.95 23.17 -12.92
CA ALA A 692 12.03 23.32 -11.96
C ALA A 692 11.88 22.39 -10.73
N ARG A 693 10.65 22.04 -10.35
CA ARG A 693 10.38 21.17 -9.19
C ARG A 693 10.72 19.71 -9.50
N ALA A 694 10.40 19.24 -10.71
CA ALA A 694 10.71 17.90 -11.14
C ALA A 694 12.20 17.73 -11.48
N ALA A 695 12.77 18.70 -12.20
CA ALA A 695 14.18 18.67 -12.62
C ALA A 695 15.18 18.96 -11.48
N GLY A 696 14.74 19.63 -10.41
CA GLY A 696 15.59 20.06 -9.29
C GLY A 696 16.39 18.93 -8.62
N PRO A 697 15.80 17.81 -8.23
CA PRO A 697 16.49 16.71 -7.59
C PRO A 697 17.64 16.12 -8.43
N ARG A 698 17.49 16.08 -9.77
CA ARG A 698 18.48 15.54 -10.69
C ARG A 698 19.51 16.58 -11.15
N LEU A 699 19.05 17.74 -11.54
CA LEU A 699 19.91 18.76 -12.19
C LEU A 699 20.54 19.76 -11.21
N GLY A 700 20.02 19.90 -9.99
CA GLY A 700 20.54 20.82 -9.00
C GLY A 700 20.67 22.26 -9.53
N LYS A 701 21.88 22.82 -9.50
CA LYS A 701 22.15 24.20 -9.97
C LYS A 701 21.98 24.38 -11.49
N GLN A 702 22.01 23.31 -12.29
CA GLN A 702 21.86 23.36 -13.75
C GLN A 702 20.42 23.65 -14.19
N VAL A 703 19.42 23.48 -13.29
CA VAL A 703 18.02 23.82 -13.60
C VAL A 703 17.88 25.27 -14.09
N GLN A 704 18.59 26.19 -13.46
CA GLN A 704 18.53 27.61 -13.86
C GLN A 704 19.10 27.86 -15.26
N GLN A 705 20.17 27.13 -15.63
CA GLN A 705 20.72 27.19 -16.98
C GLN A 705 19.73 26.64 -18.01
N ALA A 706 19.08 25.49 -17.72
CA ALA A 706 18.06 24.92 -18.60
C ALA A 706 16.85 25.88 -18.78
N ILE A 707 16.38 26.50 -17.69
CA ILE A 707 15.32 27.52 -17.74
C ILE A 707 15.70 28.71 -18.59
N GLN A 708 16.93 29.18 -18.45
CA GLN A 708 17.40 30.35 -19.21
C GLN A 708 17.56 30.00 -20.71
N ALA A 709 18.06 28.80 -21.01
CA ALA A 709 18.17 28.27 -22.37
C ALA A 709 16.77 28.13 -23.01
N ALA A 710 15.82 27.58 -22.29
CA ALA A 710 14.43 27.44 -22.74
C ALA A 710 13.82 28.81 -23.09
N ARG A 711 14.03 29.84 -22.23
CA ARG A 711 13.57 31.21 -22.49
C ARG A 711 14.23 31.87 -23.68
N ASN A 712 15.48 31.56 -23.95
CA ASN A 712 16.25 32.15 -25.06
C ASN A 712 16.06 31.39 -26.38
N GLY A 713 15.27 30.33 -26.42
CA GLY A 713 15.10 29.48 -27.60
C GLY A 713 16.31 28.58 -27.89
N ASP A 714 17.28 28.47 -26.98
CA ASP A 714 18.46 27.59 -27.11
C ASP A 714 18.12 26.16 -26.60
N TRP A 715 17.28 25.50 -27.40
CA TRP A 715 16.87 24.13 -27.10
C TRP A 715 16.48 23.33 -28.37
N SER A 716 16.53 22.03 -28.30
CA SER A 716 16.14 21.15 -29.40
C SER A 716 15.47 19.88 -28.86
N VAL A 717 14.60 19.28 -29.68
CA VAL A 717 14.00 17.98 -29.42
C VAL A 717 14.94 16.91 -29.95
N ALA A 718 15.33 15.98 -29.09
CA ALA A 718 16.14 14.79 -29.41
C ALA A 718 15.28 13.53 -29.34
N ALA A 719 15.79 12.40 -29.84
CA ALA A 719 15.07 11.13 -29.82
C ALA A 719 14.65 10.66 -28.40
N ASP A 720 15.42 11.04 -27.38
CA ASP A 720 15.22 10.60 -25.98
C ASP A 720 14.71 11.73 -25.06
N GLY A 721 14.22 12.85 -25.60
CA GLY A 721 13.74 13.98 -24.79
C GLY A 721 14.09 15.35 -25.39
N VAL A 722 14.20 16.37 -24.56
CA VAL A 722 14.56 17.73 -24.93
C VAL A 722 15.92 18.09 -24.36
N VAL A 723 16.74 18.77 -25.16
CA VAL A 723 18.03 19.34 -24.72
C VAL A 723 17.90 20.84 -24.67
N ALA A 724 18.16 21.47 -23.52
CA ALA A 724 18.11 22.92 -23.30
C ALA A 724 19.49 23.44 -22.83
N GLY A 725 20.15 24.28 -23.58
CA GLY A 725 21.49 24.80 -23.22
C GLY A 725 22.52 23.71 -23.02
N GLY A 726 22.43 22.59 -23.77
CA GLY A 726 23.29 21.42 -23.66
C GLY A 726 22.92 20.46 -22.55
N ILE A 727 21.82 20.70 -21.81
CA ILE A 727 21.34 19.86 -20.70
C ILE A 727 20.17 19.03 -21.22
N ALA A 728 20.26 17.69 -21.13
CA ALA A 728 19.17 16.80 -21.44
C ALA A 728 18.10 16.82 -20.32
N LEU A 729 16.85 17.01 -20.71
CA LEU A 729 15.68 16.98 -19.83
C LEU A 729 14.92 15.67 -20.05
N GLU A 730 14.53 15.02 -18.95
CA GLU A 730 13.75 13.77 -18.97
C GLU A 730 12.24 14.05 -18.96
N ALA A 731 11.46 13.02 -19.29
CA ALA A 731 10.00 13.11 -19.25
C ALA A 731 9.50 13.56 -17.87
N GLY A 732 8.60 14.57 -17.86
CA GLY A 732 8.11 15.21 -16.63
C GLY A 732 8.95 16.40 -16.13
N GLU A 733 10.18 16.60 -16.62
CA GLU A 733 11.03 17.74 -16.26
C GLU A 733 10.78 18.97 -17.15
N TYR A 734 10.02 18.78 -18.23
CA TYR A 734 9.68 19.84 -19.16
C TYR A 734 8.27 19.66 -19.72
N GLU A 735 7.76 20.74 -20.27
CA GLU A 735 6.52 20.80 -21.03
C GLU A 735 6.78 21.59 -22.33
N LEU A 736 6.34 21.01 -23.46
CA LEU A 736 6.35 21.67 -24.75
C LEU A 736 4.96 22.27 -24.99
N VAL A 737 4.89 23.57 -25.08
CA VAL A 737 3.67 24.31 -25.37
C VAL A 737 3.76 24.83 -26.80
N LEU A 738 2.66 24.69 -27.56
CA LEU A 738 2.51 25.29 -28.88
C LEU A 738 1.89 26.67 -28.74
N GLU A 739 2.51 27.65 -29.35
CA GLU A 739 1.97 29.01 -29.45
C GLU A 739 1.80 29.35 -30.94
N ALA A 740 0.68 30.00 -31.29
CA ALA A 740 0.49 30.52 -32.65
C ALA A 740 1.43 31.68 -32.86
N GLY A 741 2.41 31.50 -33.74
CA GLY A 741 3.31 32.55 -34.18
C GLY A 741 2.55 33.57 -35.03
N GLY A 742 2.15 34.69 -34.44
CA GLY A 742 1.65 35.85 -35.19
C GLY A 742 0.14 36.02 -35.36
N SER A 743 -0.72 35.21 -34.72
CA SER A 743 -2.14 35.59 -34.66
C SER A 743 -2.39 36.58 -33.51
N ALA A 744 -2.32 37.82 -33.82
CA ALA A 744 -2.56 38.93 -32.91
C ALA A 744 -3.99 38.96 -32.33
N ASP A 745 -4.90 38.13 -32.84
CA ASP A 745 -6.33 38.22 -32.59
C ASP A 745 -6.85 37.17 -31.59
N GLY A 746 -6.03 36.18 -31.14
CA GLY A 746 -6.43 35.17 -30.15
C GLY A 746 -7.58 34.25 -30.59
N GLU A 747 -7.86 34.14 -31.88
CA GLU A 747 -8.98 33.41 -32.45
C GLU A 747 -8.66 31.93 -32.80
N THR A 748 -7.40 31.48 -32.63
CA THR A 748 -6.99 30.10 -32.87
C THR A 748 -6.44 29.50 -31.60
N ALA A 749 -6.99 28.36 -31.17
CA ALA A 749 -6.51 27.57 -30.04
C ALA A 749 -5.74 26.35 -30.52
N LEU A 750 -4.64 26.02 -29.87
CA LEU A 750 -3.71 24.93 -30.23
C LEU A 750 -3.58 23.89 -29.12
N GLY A 751 -3.48 22.63 -29.49
CA GLY A 751 -3.23 21.53 -28.56
C GLY A 751 -2.32 20.47 -29.16
N LEU A 752 -1.46 19.86 -28.35
CA LEU A 752 -0.57 18.77 -28.73
C LEU A 752 -1.31 17.43 -28.71
N LEU A 753 -0.93 16.52 -29.62
CA LEU A 753 -1.30 15.12 -29.63
C LEU A 753 -0.13 14.25 -29.17
N ALA A 754 -0.44 13.03 -28.71
CA ALA A 754 0.57 12.09 -28.21
C ALA A 754 1.58 11.64 -29.29
N ASP A 755 1.15 11.59 -30.56
CA ASP A 755 2.00 11.26 -31.71
C ASP A 755 2.97 12.38 -32.13
N GLY A 756 2.97 13.50 -31.40
CA GLY A 756 3.76 14.70 -31.73
C GLY A 756 3.09 15.62 -32.76
N GLY A 757 1.90 15.28 -33.23
CA GLY A 757 1.01 16.13 -33.99
C GLY A 757 0.34 17.20 -33.15
N PHE A 758 -0.59 17.92 -33.75
CA PHE A 758 -1.32 18.98 -33.06
C PHE A 758 -2.70 19.22 -33.67
N VAL A 759 -3.58 19.83 -32.89
CA VAL A 759 -4.88 20.31 -33.35
C VAL A 759 -4.94 21.82 -33.27
N MET A 760 -5.58 22.44 -34.26
CA MET A 760 -5.89 23.86 -34.34
C MET A 760 -7.40 24.01 -34.39
N LEU A 761 -7.94 24.73 -33.41
CA LEU A 761 -9.37 24.99 -33.35
C LEU A 761 -9.59 26.51 -33.63
N ASP A 762 -10.33 26.79 -34.65
CA ASP A 762 -10.82 28.16 -34.91
C ASP A 762 -11.90 28.50 -33.87
N THR A 763 -11.63 29.47 -33.03
CA THR A 763 -12.50 29.92 -31.94
C THR A 763 -13.23 31.19 -32.23
N ALA A 764 -13.05 31.77 -33.45
CA ALA A 764 -13.80 32.92 -33.92
C ALA A 764 -15.29 32.61 -34.02
N VAL A 765 -16.13 33.56 -33.65
CA VAL A 765 -17.59 33.42 -33.66
C VAL A 765 -18.19 34.41 -34.58
N THR A 766 -18.71 33.95 -35.69
CA THR A 766 -19.48 34.79 -36.64
C THR A 766 -20.92 34.95 -36.19
N ALA A 767 -21.61 35.94 -36.67
CA ALA A 767 -23.05 36.16 -36.40
C ALA A 767 -23.91 34.97 -36.83
N GLU A 768 -23.51 34.24 -37.88
CA GLU A 768 -24.19 33.02 -38.34
C GLU A 768 -24.00 31.86 -37.36
N LEU A 769 -22.79 31.62 -36.89
CA LEU A 769 -22.49 30.59 -35.92
C LEU A 769 -23.17 30.88 -34.57
N GLU A 770 -23.21 32.13 -34.14
CA GLU A 770 -23.95 32.54 -32.95
C GLU A 770 -25.45 32.25 -33.07
N ALA A 771 -26.06 32.59 -34.20
CA ALA A 771 -27.48 32.32 -34.46
C ALA A 771 -27.80 30.83 -34.40
N GLU A 772 -26.97 29.97 -34.99
CA GLU A 772 -27.10 28.52 -34.87
C GLU A 772 -26.91 28.03 -33.43
N GLY A 773 -25.95 28.59 -32.70
CA GLY A 773 -25.72 28.32 -31.28
C GLY A 773 -26.94 28.61 -30.42
N VAL A 774 -27.64 29.71 -30.69
CA VAL A 774 -28.90 30.06 -30.04
C VAL A 774 -30.01 29.04 -30.41
N ALA A 775 -30.10 28.63 -31.66
CA ALA A 775 -31.08 27.60 -32.07
C ALA A 775 -30.87 26.28 -31.36
N ARG A 776 -29.64 25.84 -31.21
CA ARG A 776 -29.30 24.61 -30.47
C ARG A 776 -29.57 24.74 -28.97
N ASP A 777 -29.37 25.90 -28.36
CA ASP A 777 -29.77 26.16 -26.97
C ASP A 777 -31.32 26.12 -26.82
N LEU A 778 -32.04 26.65 -27.78
CA LEU A 778 -33.51 26.52 -27.83
C LEU A 778 -33.99 25.09 -27.94
N VAL A 779 -33.38 24.27 -28.82
CA VAL A 779 -33.67 22.83 -28.91
C VAL A 779 -33.54 22.17 -27.54
N ARG A 780 -32.44 22.43 -26.85
CA ARG A 780 -32.27 21.86 -25.50
C ARG A 780 -33.34 22.31 -24.53
N ALA A 781 -33.64 23.58 -24.50
CA ALA A 781 -34.65 24.13 -23.60
C ALA A 781 -36.04 23.52 -23.86
N VAL A 782 -36.36 23.29 -25.13
CA VAL A 782 -37.60 22.60 -25.53
C VAL A 782 -37.60 21.13 -25.08
N GLN A 783 -36.48 20.41 -25.20
CA GLN A 783 -36.37 19.04 -24.70
C GLN A 783 -36.52 18.97 -23.17
N ASP A 784 -35.96 19.94 -22.44
CA ASP A 784 -36.17 20.05 -21.00
C ASP A 784 -37.66 20.36 -20.66
N ALA A 785 -38.33 21.19 -21.44
CA ALA A 785 -39.76 21.48 -21.30
C ALA A 785 -40.65 20.26 -21.62
N ARG A 786 -40.33 19.48 -22.66
CA ARG A 786 -41.00 18.21 -22.99
C ARG A 786 -40.94 17.24 -21.79
N LYS A 787 -39.77 17.09 -21.22
CA LYS A 787 -39.57 16.24 -20.03
C LYS A 787 -40.38 16.74 -18.83
N ALA A 788 -40.40 18.04 -18.59
CA ALA A 788 -41.18 18.66 -17.50
C ALA A 788 -42.71 18.46 -17.71
N ALA A 789 -43.14 18.42 -18.96
CA ALA A 789 -44.53 18.17 -19.31
C ALA A 789 -44.93 16.67 -19.30
N GLY A 790 -43.97 15.77 -18.95
CA GLY A 790 -44.21 14.31 -18.89
C GLY A 790 -44.43 13.67 -20.25
N LEU A 791 -43.91 14.27 -21.34
CA LEU A 791 -44.00 13.71 -22.68
C LEU A 791 -42.97 12.59 -22.90
N GLU A 792 -43.38 11.58 -23.65
CA GLU A 792 -42.48 10.51 -24.06
C GLU A 792 -41.52 10.98 -25.17
N VAL A 793 -40.42 10.26 -25.34
CA VAL A 793 -39.38 10.64 -26.33
C VAL A 793 -39.90 10.73 -27.74
N GLY A 794 -40.80 9.84 -28.15
CA GLY A 794 -41.40 9.77 -29.50
C GLY A 794 -42.63 10.67 -29.72
N ASP A 795 -43.11 11.36 -28.67
CA ASP A 795 -44.29 12.20 -28.79
C ASP A 795 -44.03 13.38 -29.73
N ARG A 796 -44.94 13.63 -30.64
CA ARG A 796 -44.93 14.82 -31.48
C ARG A 796 -45.61 15.99 -30.77
N ILE A 797 -45.04 17.20 -30.95
CA ILE A 797 -45.51 18.39 -30.25
C ILE A 797 -45.91 19.51 -31.16
N ARG A 798 -46.77 20.40 -30.65
CA ARG A 798 -46.90 21.80 -31.11
C ARG A 798 -46.07 22.65 -30.16
N LEU A 799 -45.22 23.51 -30.71
CA LEU A 799 -44.24 24.32 -29.99
C LEU A 799 -44.57 25.81 -30.17
N GLU A 800 -44.73 26.52 -29.05
CA GLU A 800 -44.78 27.96 -29.00
C GLU A 800 -43.56 28.51 -28.31
N LEU A 801 -42.81 29.40 -28.94
CA LEU A 801 -41.61 30.04 -28.43
C LEU A 801 -41.82 31.54 -28.36
N ARG A 802 -41.83 32.11 -27.14
CA ARG A 802 -41.82 33.55 -26.92
C ARG A 802 -40.40 34.03 -26.72
N LEU A 803 -39.86 34.80 -27.61
CA LEU A 803 -38.45 35.15 -27.71
C LEU A 803 -38.18 36.66 -27.72
N ASP A 804 -37.00 37.05 -27.26
CA ASP A 804 -36.48 38.38 -27.55
C ASP A 804 -36.14 38.52 -29.03
N ASP A 805 -35.88 39.74 -29.48
CA ASP A 805 -35.67 40.03 -30.94
C ASP A 805 -34.47 39.23 -31.50
N ALA A 806 -33.40 39.04 -30.73
CA ALA A 806 -32.23 38.31 -31.17
C ALA A 806 -32.51 36.81 -31.25
N GLY A 807 -33.20 36.23 -30.28
CA GLY A 807 -33.66 34.87 -30.27
C GLY A 807 -34.64 34.53 -31.38
N ALA A 808 -35.58 35.45 -31.66
CA ALA A 808 -36.53 35.29 -32.75
C ALA A 808 -35.82 35.25 -34.12
N ALA A 809 -34.90 36.16 -34.39
CA ALA A 809 -34.11 36.18 -35.61
C ALA A 809 -33.24 34.92 -35.79
N ALA A 810 -32.69 34.38 -34.71
CA ALA A 810 -31.96 33.11 -34.76
C ALA A 810 -32.87 31.93 -34.98
N ALA A 811 -34.01 31.85 -34.31
CA ALA A 811 -34.99 30.79 -34.47
C ALA A 811 -35.60 30.72 -35.88
N GLU A 812 -35.91 31.88 -36.49
CA GLU A 812 -36.41 31.98 -37.89
C GLU A 812 -35.41 31.39 -38.90
N ARG A 813 -34.12 31.67 -38.74
CA ARG A 813 -33.07 31.15 -39.62
C ARG A 813 -32.88 29.62 -39.51
N HIS A 814 -33.18 29.05 -38.36
CA HIS A 814 -32.91 27.65 -38.04
C HIS A 814 -34.18 26.90 -37.64
N LEU A 815 -35.35 27.31 -38.20
CA LEU A 815 -36.65 26.79 -37.85
C LEU A 815 -36.76 25.26 -38.12
N GLU A 816 -36.23 24.82 -39.26
CA GLU A 816 -36.16 23.40 -39.62
C GLU A 816 -35.36 22.57 -38.62
N LEU A 817 -34.21 23.08 -38.14
CA LEU A 817 -33.39 22.43 -37.11
C LEU A 817 -34.18 22.31 -35.81
N ILE A 818 -34.85 23.37 -35.37
CA ILE A 818 -35.61 23.37 -34.12
C ILE A 818 -36.79 22.39 -34.23
N ALA A 819 -37.54 22.44 -35.33
CA ALA A 819 -38.69 21.56 -35.53
C ALA A 819 -38.28 20.08 -35.59
N GLY A 820 -37.23 19.77 -36.35
CA GLY A 820 -36.71 18.39 -36.52
C GLY A 820 -36.22 17.81 -35.22
N GLU A 821 -35.32 18.49 -34.51
CA GLU A 821 -34.68 18.03 -33.26
C GLU A 821 -35.65 17.96 -32.06
N THR A 822 -36.81 18.63 -32.15
CA THR A 822 -37.84 18.64 -31.10
C THR A 822 -39.06 17.82 -31.40
N LEU A 823 -39.14 17.22 -32.59
CA LEU A 823 -40.32 16.52 -33.12
C LEU A 823 -41.57 17.43 -33.18
N ALA A 824 -41.36 18.72 -33.40
CA ALA A 824 -42.46 19.67 -33.50
C ALA A 824 -43.11 19.60 -34.87
N THR A 825 -44.44 19.36 -34.88
CA THR A 825 -45.27 19.38 -36.10
C THR A 825 -45.66 20.79 -36.53
N ALA A 826 -45.58 21.72 -35.58
CA ALA A 826 -45.80 23.16 -35.82
C ALA A 826 -44.96 23.95 -34.79
N VAL A 827 -44.32 25.04 -35.25
CA VAL A 827 -43.56 25.96 -34.40
C VAL A 827 -44.12 27.35 -34.62
N GLU A 828 -44.54 28.00 -33.53
CA GLU A 828 -45.02 29.38 -33.56
C GLU A 828 -44.01 30.26 -32.78
N LEU A 829 -43.52 31.30 -33.40
CA LEU A 829 -42.64 32.28 -32.82
C LEU A 829 -43.42 33.53 -32.44
N LEU A 830 -43.38 33.92 -31.17
CA LEU A 830 -44.09 35.06 -30.61
C LEU A 830 -43.11 36.02 -29.89
N PRO A 831 -43.44 37.30 -29.82
CA PRO A 831 -42.62 38.23 -29.04
C PRO A 831 -42.69 37.93 -27.54
N LEU A 832 -41.55 38.07 -26.86
CA LEU A 832 -41.45 37.89 -25.41
C LEU A 832 -42.25 39.00 -24.68
N PRO A 833 -43.11 38.70 -23.72
CA PRO A 833 -43.79 39.69 -22.91
C PRO A 833 -42.84 40.62 -22.19
N ALA A 834 -43.15 41.91 -22.09
CA ALA A 834 -42.29 42.92 -21.43
C ALA A 834 -42.13 42.65 -19.92
N ASP A 835 -43.01 41.90 -19.31
CA ASP A 835 -43.02 41.50 -17.91
C ASP A 835 -42.54 40.06 -17.67
N SER A 836 -41.97 39.42 -18.69
CA SER A 836 -41.45 38.04 -18.58
C SER A 836 -40.43 37.93 -17.49
N ALA A 837 -40.60 36.92 -16.61
CA ALA A 837 -39.65 36.54 -15.57
C ALA A 837 -38.73 35.39 -16.02
N ALA A 838 -38.73 35.04 -17.28
CA ALA A 838 -37.91 33.97 -17.81
C ALA A 838 -36.41 34.26 -17.66
N LYS A 839 -35.64 33.25 -17.31
CA LYS A 839 -34.19 33.39 -17.19
C LYS A 839 -33.51 33.20 -18.54
N PRO A 840 -32.43 33.94 -18.80
CA PRO A 840 -31.68 33.77 -20.05
C PRO A 840 -31.06 32.34 -20.14
N LEU A 841 -31.09 31.81 -21.37
CA LEU A 841 -30.35 30.60 -21.73
C LEU A 841 -28.82 30.87 -21.64
N ALA A 842 -28.01 29.82 -21.74
CA ALA A 842 -26.55 29.91 -21.70
C ALA A 842 -25.95 30.85 -22.75
N GLY A 843 -26.68 31.13 -23.89
CA GLY A 843 -26.36 32.10 -24.93
C GLY A 843 -26.85 33.53 -24.65
N GLY A 844 -27.48 33.79 -23.54
CA GLY A 844 -28.06 35.14 -23.23
C GLY A 844 -29.49 35.36 -23.72
N THR A 845 -29.98 34.55 -24.65
CA THR A 845 -31.36 34.64 -25.22
C THR A 845 -32.37 34.29 -24.12
N VAL A 846 -33.40 35.09 -24.01
CA VAL A 846 -34.53 34.83 -23.11
C VAL A 846 -35.68 34.19 -23.87
N VAL A 847 -36.21 33.08 -23.34
CA VAL A 847 -37.30 32.34 -23.95
C VAL A 847 -38.33 31.86 -22.94
N GLU A 848 -39.60 31.95 -23.29
CA GLU A 848 -40.69 31.17 -22.68
C GLU A 848 -41.13 30.09 -23.65
N ILE A 849 -41.28 28.87 -23.17
CA ILE A 849 -41.55 27.69 -24.00
C ILE A 849 -42.86 27.07 -23.55
N GLU A 850 -43.79 26.89 -24.48
CA GLU A 850 -44.99 26.12 -24.26
C GLU A 850 -45.01 24.92 -25.23
N VAL A 851 -45.15 23.71 -24.66
CA VAL A 851 -45.22 22.46 -25.42
C VAL A 851 -46.56 21.79 -25.16
N THR A 852 -47.21 21.43 -26.25
CA THR A 852 -48.48 20.64 -26.21
C THR A 852 -48.34 19.43 -27.11
N ARG A 853 -48.89 18.28 -26.68
CA ARG A 853 -48.88 17.07 -27.52
C ARG A 853 -49.67 17.33 -28.78
N ALA A 854 -49.09 16.96 -29.94
CA ALA A 854 -49.71 17.18 -31.25
C ALA A 854 -50.89 16.23 -31.55
#